data_8c32168d06297337293f2ca282ebd89f
#
_entry.id   8c32168d06297337293f2ca282ebd89f
#
_cell.length_a   1.000
_cell.length_b   1.000
_cell.length_c   1.000
_cell.angle_alpha   90.00
_cell.angle_beta   90.00
_cell.angle_gamma   90.00
#
_symmetry.space_group_name_H-M   'P 1'
#
loop_
_entity.id
_entity.type
_entity.pdbx_description
1 polymer ?
#
loop_
_entity_poly.entity_id
_entity_poly.type
_entity_poly.pdbx_seq_one_letter_code
_entity_poly.pdbx_strand_id
1 'polypeptide(L)'
;MKAKIIFSLAATFVMSSLFAAPVACGPVELSWDYPGGNLKFRWFTDGGVAQIAPDLRDTNFAWFYWNFEAVATKAGKVKFAFPVGASRLSAQGPAVSTDGGKSWKWLGKAKTHFKKGPKDCDSFEWEFKKAGEKVRFAQGIPYQRFNFEAFYSEYASSPYMKRGVLTKTRKGVDVPMVVIGKGPKNVLITARHHSCEASASFVVEGFMREALSESPAGKEFRDKYTLYVIPFVDLDGVEAGDQGKNRAPHDHNRDYGLGEKALYPEVKAIINLDKEKKFFVVMDMHAPAVRGDIHEAIYFAGHKSPSNAANSHEFKAWLDEERPNATGRVKVLGKPKAAKVSGDTGIPCGHYFSVHGTQVAYSATFEFAYANSNYNYDDKALLKYGEGMCRAFMKLDISKSAEPRKGYAEFAAFTKKLSAGLSKAIVKKTTDVLNKGGLAGHYLMAAHLARAGAYYKLKNFDEALADNEVVLNSPYATQAQRNKAAHGILQSLINNPKTKGETVDKWREKLLAEGYHLYEVYECLYAYYSSAKRDDDAVAMAKMQLPLATQFNTGRVRNRIMRYELKYGDKAKAIEYARGTVAYLKPKIYPVVPPGVFGPDMVIDCVTAMALLPETTVEEIEKIAELGLNHKICYDYKRKKLKKLVDDFKAERALKK
;
A
#
# COMPACT_ATOMS: atom_id res chain seq x y z
N MET A 1 47.18 -37.16 29.83
CA MET A 1 45.72 -37.13 29.71
C MET A 1 45.37 -36.78 28.28
N LYS A 2 44.87 -37.77 27.53
CA LYS A 2 44.60 -37.65 26.08
C LYS A 2 43.18 -37.09 25.88
N ALA A 3 43.04 -35.93 25.27
CA ALA A 3 41.77 -35.37 24.85
C ALA A 3 41.27 -36.10 23.59
N LYS A 4 40.14 -36.76 23.67
CA LYS A 4 39.45 -37.36 22.53
C LYS A 4 38.64 -36.25 21.78
N ILE A 5 39.07 -35.93 20.59
CA ILE A 5 38.33 -35.13 19.65
C ILE A 5 37.27 -36.03 19.02
N ILE A 6 36.00 -35.79 19.28
CA ILE A 6 34.88 -36.46 18.62
C ILE A 6 34.56 -35.66 17.34
N PHE A 7 34.90 -36.23 16.18
CA PHE A 7 34.42 -35.78 14.89
C PHE A 7 32.98 -36.23 14.73
N SER A 8 32.02 -35.29 14.75
CA SER A 8 30.66 -35.55 14.34
C SER A 8 30.61 -35.58 12.80
N LEU A 9 30.46 -36.73 12.21
CA LEU A 9 30.13 -36.91 10.79
C LEU A 9 28.71 -36.38 10.56
N ALA A 10 28.57 -35.21 9.98
CA ALA A 10 27.32 -34.80 9.37
C ALA A 10 27.09 -35.63 8.11
N ALA A 11 26.21 -36.59 8.21
CA ALA A 11 25.75 -37.37 7.05
C ALA A 11 24.98 -36.44 6.12
N THR A 12 25.65 -35.95 5.08
CA THR A 12 25.02 -35.25 3.96
C THR A 12 24.24 -36.29 3.18
N PHE A 13 22.95 -36.38 3.40
CA PHE A 13 22.04 -37.13 2.55
C PHE A 13 21.96 -36.40 1.20
N VAL A 14 22.79 -36.77 0.26
CA VAL A 14 22.63 -36.41 -1.14
C VAL A 14 21.45 -37.26 -1.65
N MET A 15 20.24 -36.70 -1.58
CA MET A 15 19.16 -37.17 -2.43
C MET A 15 19.59 -36.90 -3.86
N SER A 16 20.02 -37.92 -4.57
CA SER A 16 20.11 -37.88 -6.03
C SER A 16 18.68 -37.78 -6.58
N SER A 17 18.12 -36.58 -6.64
CA SER A 17 16.97 -36.31 -7.48
C SER A 17 17.42 -36.55 -8.91
N LEU A 18 16.78 -37.48 -9.60
CA LEU A 18 16.83 -37.58 -11.06
C LEU A 18 16.28 -36.25 -11.61
N PHE A 19 17.17 -35.32 -11.85
CA PHE A 19 16.79 -34.04 -12.50
C PHE A 19 16.22 -34.36 -13.86
N ALA A 20 14.99 -33.89 -14.13
CA ALA A 20 14.42 -33.99 -15.46
C ALA A 20 15.33 -33.26 -16.43
N ALA A 21 15.62 -33.84 -17.57
CA ALA A 21 16.47 -33.22 -18.59
C ALA A 21 15.83 -31.90 -19.06
N PRO A 22 16.64 -30.83 -19.31
CA PRO A 22 16.14 -29.58 -19.86
C PRO A 22 15.37 -29.82 -21.16
N VAL A 23 14.28 -29.09 -21.36
CA VAL A 23 13.44 -29.22 -22.55
C VAL A 23 13.90 -28.19 -23.58
N ALA A 24 14.31 -28.66 -24.76
CA ALA A 24 14.66 -27.79 -25.86
C ALA A 24 13.45 -26.95 -26.35
N CYS A 25 13.64 -25.63 -26.46
CA CYS A 25 12.63 -24.68 -26.86
C CYS A 25 13.23 -23.62 -27.79
N GLY A 26 13.40 -23.98 -29.07
CA GLY A 26 14.03 -23.08 -30.05
C GLY A 26 15.47 -22.69 -29.69
N PRO A 27 15.78 -21.39 -29.46
CA PRO A 27 17.11 -20.94 -29.10
C PRO A 27 17.43 -21.05 -27.61
N VAL A 28 16.58 -21.68 -26.79
CA VAL A 28 16.77 -21.87 -25.36
C VAL A 28 16.41 -23.29 -24.93
N GLU A 29 16.99 -23.71 -23.82
CA GLU A 29 16.59 -24.88 -23.06
C GLU A 29 15.89 -24.43 -21.77
N LEU A 30 14.74 -25.03 -21.45
CA LEU A 30 13.94 -24.69 -20.28
C LEU A 30 14.08 -25.77 -19.20
N SER A 31 14.25 -25.33 -17.96
CA SER A 31 14.28 -26.19 -16.79
C SER A 31 13.49 -25.59 -15.64
N TRP A 32 12.79 -26.44 -14.87
CA TRP A 32 12.06 -26.05 -13.66
C TRP A 32 12.18 -27.13 -12.55
N ASP A 33 13.13 -28.01 -12.70
CA ASP A 33 13.44 -29.06 -11.72
C ASP A 33 14.41 -28.54 -10.65
N TYR A 34 13.89 -27.62 -9.83
CA TYR A 34 14.56 -27.06 -8.67
C TYR A 34 13.50 -26.58 -7.65
N PRO A 35 13.87 -26.37 -6.35
CA PRO A 35 12.90 -25.93 -5.35
C PRO A 35 12.09 -24.70 -5.78
N GLY A 36 10.78 -24.85 -5.81
CA GLY A 36 9.83 -23.81 -6.26
C GLY A 36 9.69 -23.69 -7.77
N GLY A 37 10.32 -24.56 -8.55
CA GLY A 37 10.15 -24.58 -10.01
C GLY A 37 8.79 -25.09 -10.44
N ASN A 38 8.17 -24.45 -11.43
CA ASN A 38 6.86 -24.81 -11.97
C ASN A 38 6.73 -24.30 -13.39
N LEU A 39 6.59 -25.17 -14.35
CA LEU A 39 6.31 -24.84 -15.74
C LEU A 39 5.64 -26.01 -16.45
N LYS A 40 4.72 -25.71 -17.34
CA LYS A 40 4.25 -26.59 -18.39
C LYS A 40 4.65 -25.98 -19.74
N PHE A 41 5.72 -26.52 -20.34
CA PHE A 41 6.06 -26.19 -21.72
C PHE A 41 5.07 -26.87 -22.66
N ARG A 42 4.63 -26.15 -23.71
CA ARG A 42 3.67 -26.67 -24.70
C ARG A 42 4.32 -26.93 -26.04
N TRP A 43 4.83 -25.88 -26.69
CA TRP A 43 5.52 -25.95 -27.98
C TRP A 43 6.24 -24.64 -28.26
N PHE A 44 7.12 -24.67 -29.26
CA PHE A 44 7.78 -23.51 -29.81
C PHE A 44 7.31 -23.31 -31.25
N THR A 45 7.02 -22.05 -31.63
CA THR A 45 6.59 -21.72 -32.97
C THR A 45 7.78 -21.27 -33.83
N ASP A 46 7.70 -21.45 -35.18
CA ASP A 46 8.70 -20.97 -36.13
C ASP A 46 8.93 -19.45 -36.06
N GLY A 47 7.97 -18.69 -35.57
CA GLY A 47 8.07 -17.26 -35.31
C GLY A 47 8.78 -16.86 -34.01
N GLY A 48 9.48 -17.77 -33.34
CA GLY A 48 10.27 -17.45 -32.13
C GLY A 48 9.46 -17.31 -30.83
N VAL A 49 8.28 -17.94 -30.75
CA VAL A 49 7.39 -17.86 -29.58
C VAL A 49 7.38 -19.20 -28.82
N ALA A 50 7.81 -19.15 -27.55
CA ALA A 50 7.66 -20.24 -26.60
C ALA A 50 6.28 -20.20 -25.96
N GLN A 51 5.45 -21.20 -26.21
CA GLN A 51 4.14 -21.35 -25.57
C GLN A 51 4.30 -22.10 -24.25
N ILE A 52 4.04 -21.36 -23.14
CA ILE A 52 4.23 -21.86 -21.79
C ILE A 52 2.95 -21.71 -20.98
N ALA A 53 2.84 -22.45 -19.88
CA ALA A 53 1.74 -22.31 -18.93
C ALA A 53 2.22 -22.67 -17.51
N PRO A 54 1.50 -22.27 -16.45
CA PRO A 54 1.64 -22.90 -15.15
C PRO A 54 1.34 -24.40 -15.23
N ASP A 55 2.09 -25.22 -14.51
CA ASP A 55 1.67 -26.58 -14.24
C ASP A 55 0.64 -26.57 -13.09
N LEU A 56 -0.54 -27.03 -13.38
CA LEU A 56 -1.70 -27.03 -12.48
C LEU A 56 -1.93 -28.41 -11.83
N ARG A 57 -0.87 -29.21 -11.68
CA ARG A 57 -0.92 -30.61 -11.20
C ARG A 57 -1.61 -30.79 -9.85
N ASP A 58 -1.60 -29.76 -9.00
CA ASP A 58 -2.12 -29.80 -7.63
C ASP A 58 -3.44 -29.06 -7.42
N THR A 59 -4.05 -28.53 -8.47
CA THR A 59 -5.24 -27.68 -8.37
C THR A 59 -6.27 -27.95 -9.47
N ASN A 60 -7.54 -27.75 -9.14
CA ASN A 60 -8.65 -27.86 -10.10
C ASN A 60 -8.98 -26.52 -10.79
N PHE A 61 -8.24 -25.45 -10.50
CA PHE A 61 -8.50 -24.10 -10.99
C PHE A 61 -7.35 -23.55 -11.82
N ALA A 62 -7.64 -22.54 -12.62
CA ALA A 62 -6.69 -21.87 -13.50
C ALA A 62 -5.81 -20.87 -12.72
N TRP A 63 -5.10 -21.33 -11.68
CA TRP A 63 -4.14 -20.53 -10.92
C TRP A 63 -2.93 -20.14 -11.76
N PHE A 64 -2.02 -19.30 -11.24
CA PHE A 64 -1.13 -18.48 -12.03
C PHE A 64 0.36 -18.66 -11.68
N TYR A 65 0.74 -19.41 -10.64
CA TYR A 65 2.13 -19.54 -10.26
C TYR A 65 2.93 -20.35 -11.26
N TRP A 66 4.07 -19.83 -11.65
CA TRP A 66 5.08 -20.46 -12.50
C TRP A 66 6.45 -19.86 -12.20
N ASN A 67 7.51 -20.67 -12.37
CA ASN A 67 8.91 -20.32 -12.14
C ASN A 67 9.80 -21.28 -12.93
N PHE A 68 10.67 -20.76 -13.81
CA PHE A 68 11.53 -21.58 -14.64
C PHE A 68 12.86 -20.87 -14.98
N GLU A 69 13.88 -21.67 -15.35
CA GLU A 69 15.16 -21.22 -15.88
C GLU A 69 15.18 -21.45 -17.40
N ALA A 70 15.69 -20.47 -18.14
CA ALA A 70 16.00 -20.57 -19.55
C ALA A 70 17.49 -20.41 -19.76
N VAL A 71 18.11 -21.35 -20.49
CA VAL A 71 19.51 -21.32 -20.87
C VAL A 71 19.60 -21.16 -22.40
N ALA A 72 20.25 -20.09 -22.84
CA ALA A 72 20.37 -19.81 -24.27
C ALA A 72 21.32 -20.83 -24.95
N THR A 73 20.89 -21.42 -26.07
CA THR A 73 21.73 -22.21 -26.96
C THR A 73 22.44 -21.34 -27.96
N LYS A 74 21.88 -20.18 -28.29
CA LYS A 74 22.46 -19.11 -29.11
C LYS A 74 21.90 -17.75 -28.72
N ALA A 75 22.57 -16.66 -29.10
CA ALA A 75 22.03 -15.31 -28.97
C ALA A 75 20.73 -15.17 -29.76
N GLY A 76 19.79 -14.37 -29.25
CA GLY A 76 18.55 -14.11 -29.93
C GLY A 76 17.42 -13.71 -29.00
N LYS A 77 16.33 -13.25 -29.59
CA LYS A 77 15.12 -12.82 -28.90
C LYS A 77 14.13 -13.98 -28.79
N VAL A 78 13.58 -14.18 -27.61
CA VAL A 78 12.53 -15.17 -27.36
C VAL A 78 11.31 -14.47 -26.75
N LYS A 79 10.13 -14.77 -27.29
CA LYS A 79 8.86 -14.37 -26.72
C LYS A 79 8.25 -15.55 -25.98
N PHE A 80 7.95 -15.36 -24.70
CA PHE A 80 7.22 -16.31 -23.89
C PHE A 80 5.75 -15.91 -23.84
N ALA A 81 4.84 -16.77 -24.27
CA ALA A 81 3.40 -16.48 -24.35
C ALA A 81 2.58 -17.52 -23.57
N PHE A 82 1.55 -17.04 -22.88
CA PHE A 82 0.63 -17.86 -22.10
C PHE A 82 -0.65 -18.18 -22.87
N PRO A 83 -1.49 -19.12 -22.39
CA PRO A 83 -2.74 -19.44 -23.04
C PRO A 83 -3.67 -18.25 -23.17
N VAL A 84 -4.40 -18.20 -24.27
CA VAL A 84 -5.43 -17.18 -24.53
C VAL A 84 -6.45 -17.15 -23.39
N GLY A 85 -6.87 -15.95 -23.02
CA GLY A 85 -7.89 -15.72 -22.00
C GLY A 85 -7.40 -15.74 -20.54
N ALA A 86 -6.15 -16.13 -20.28
CA ALA A 86 -5.64 -16.24 -18.93
C ALA A 86 -4.69 -15.10 -18.55
N SER A 87 -4.85 -14.52 -17.34
CA SER A 87 -3.87 -13.61 -16.73
C SER A 87 -2.84 -14.41 -15.95
N ARG A 88 -1.55 -14.24 -16.29
CA ARG A 88 -0.44 -15.03 -15.74
C ARG A 88 0.76 -14.19 -15.32
N LEU A 89 0.74 -12.89 -15.56
CA LEU A 89 1.80 -11.95 -15.24
C LEU A 89 1.37 -10.99 -14.16
N SER A 90 2.26 -10.70 -13.23
CA SER A 90 2.09 -9.64 -12.23
C SER A 90 2.03 -8.26 -12.90
N ALA A 91 1.55 -7.24 -12.20
CA ALA A 91 1.34 -5.89 -12.74
C ALA A 91 2.60 -5.20 -13.29
N GLN A 92 3.81 -5.69 -12.92
CA GLN A 92 5.11 -5.23 -13.42
C GLN A 92 5.76 -6.22 -14.40
N GLY A 93 5.00 -7.20 -14.89
CA GLY A 93 5.51 -8.30 -15.72
C GLY A 93 6.08 -9.44 -14.87
N PRO A 94 6.94 -10.31 -15.45
CA PRO A 94 7.62 -11.34 -14.70
C PRO A 94 8.71 -10.77 -13.79
N ALA A 95 9.00 -11.47 -12.69
CA ALA A 95 10.26 -11.31 -11.98
C ALA A 95 11.37 -12.01 -12.76
N VAL A 96 12.56 -11.42 -12.81
CA VAL A 96 13.71 -11.91 -13.57
C VAL A 96 14.95 -11.95 -12.69
N SER A 97 15.70 -13.04 -12.77
CA SER A 97 17.00 -13.21 -12.14
C SER A 97 18.05 -13.67 -13.18
N THR A 98 19.22 -13.04 -13.16
CA THR A 98 20.38 -13.39 -14.00
C THR A 98 21.54 -13.95 -13.21
N ASP A 99 21.34 -14.24 -11.93
CA ASP A 99 22.36 -14.74 -10.98
C ASP A 99 21.97 -16.05 -10.30
N GLY A 100 21.11 -16.83 -10.96
CA GLY A 100 20.65 -18.14 -10.48
C GLY A 100 19.60 -18.07 -9.37
N GLY A 101 18.85 -16.97 -9.27
CA GLY A 101 17.80 -16.78 -8.28
C GLY A 101 18.23 -16.13 -6.97
N LYS A 102 19.46 -15.60 -6.90
CA LYS A 102 19.97 -14.91 -5.71
C LYS A 102 19.36 -13.53 -5.55
N SER A 103 19.17 -12.82 -6.65
CA SER A 103 18.49 -11.53 -6.70
C SER A 103 17.47 -11.48 -7.82
N TRP A 104 16.45 -10.67 -7.64
CA TRP A 104 15.32 -10.55 -8.56
C TRP A 104 14.96 -9.10 -8.82
N LYS A 105 14.47 -8.83 -10.03
CA LYS A 105 13.90 -7.55 -10.42
C LYS A 105 12.70 -7.77 -11.33
N TRP A 106 11.80 -6.81 -11.38
CA TRP A 106 10.71 -6.83 -12.34
C TRP A 106 11.24 -6.54 -13.75
N LEU A 107 10.75 -7.29 -14.74
CA LEU A 107 11.06 -7.05 -16.15
C LEU A 107 10.56 -5.68 -16.62
N GLY A 108 9.45 -5.24 -16.06
CA GLY A 108 8.80 -3.99 -16.40
C GLY A 108 7.80 -4.10 -17.55
N LYS A 109 6.93 -3.08 -17.63
CA LYS A 109 5.82 -3.05 -18.60
C LYS A 109 6.26 -2.93 -20.05
N ALA A 110 7.42 -2.31 -20.30
CA ALA A 110 7.92 -2.06 -21.67
C ALA A 110 8.22 -3.34 -22.46
N LYS A 111 8.57 -4.43 -21.77
CA LYS A 111 8.85 -5.75 -22.37
C LYS A 111 7.73 -6.77 -22.12
N THR A 112 6.59 -6.30 -21.67
CA THR A 112 5.47 -7.15 -21.24
C THR A 112 4.21 -6.74 -21.98
N HIS A 113 3.52 -7.72 -22.54
CA HIS A 113 2.19 -7.56 -23.09
C HIS A 113 1.18 -8.16 -22.09
N PHE A 114 0.27 -7.33 -21.61
CA PHE A 114 -0.85 -7.76 -20.77
C PHE A 114 -2.09 -7.96 -21.62
N LYS A 115 -2.73 -9.09 -21.46
CA LYS A 115 -3.96 -9.39 -22.19
C LYS A 115 -5.02 -8.30 -21.97
N LYS A 116 -5.68 -7.87 -23.03
CA LYS A 116 -6.73 -6.84 -23.02
C LYS A 116 -8.15 -7.41 -23.12
N GLY A 117 -8.29 -8.65 -23.56
CA GLY A 117 -9.61 -9.26 -23.77
C GLY A 117 -9.57 -10.80 -23.76
N PRO A 118 -10.73 -11.46 -23.94
CA PRO A 118 -10.84 -12.92 -23.85
C PRO A 118 -10.09 -13.68 -24.96
N LYS A 119 -9.83 -13.02 -26.09
CA LYS A 119 -9.09 -13.58 -27.23
C LYS A 119 -7.61 -13.22 -27.26
N ASP A 120 -7.11 -12.53 -26.22
CA ASP A 120 -5.73 -12.09 -26.05
C ASP A 120 -5.03 -12.88 -24.96
N CYS A 121 -3.68 -12.83 -24.90
CA CYS A 121 -2.88 -13.55 -23.91
C CYS A 121 -1.80 -12.65 -23.31
N ASP A 122 -1.38 -12.99 -22.08
CA ASP A 122 -0.16 -12.43 -21.51
C ASP A 122 1.07 -12.97 -22.22
N SER A 123 2.06 -12.12 -22.45
CA SER A 123 3.36 -12.53 -22.95
C SER A 123 4.46 -11.54 -22.54
N PHE A 124 5.71 -11.98 -22.60
CA PHE A 124 6.88 -11.13 -22.39
C PHE A 124 8.02 -11.54 -23.32
N GLU A 125 8.99 -10.66 -23.48
CA GLU A 125 10.14 -10.88 -24.36
C GLU A 125 11.45 -10.73 -23.59
N TRP A 126 12.42 -11.60 -23.94
CA TRP A 126 13.79 -11.49 -23.46
C TRP A 126 14.76 -11.67 -24.62
N GLU A 127 15.82 -10.87 -24.62
CA GLU A 127 16.90 -10.96 -25.59
C GLU A 127 18.14 -11.53 -24.93
N PHE A 128 18.46 -12.77 -25.27
CA PHE A 128 19.69 -13.45 -24.84
C PHE A 128 20.87 -12.92 -25.65
N LYS A 129 21.95 -12.55 -24.98
CA LYS A 129 23.12 -11.91 -25.61
C LYS A 129 24.12 -12.91 -26.16
N LYS A 130 24.17 -14.13 -25.61
CA LYS A 130 25.12 -15.20 -26.00
C LYS A 130 24.61 -16.58 -25.62
N ALA A 131 25.17 -17.60 -26.23
CA ALA A 131 24.99 -18.98 -25.78
C ALA A 131 25.50 -19.16 -24.35
N GLY A 132 24.83 -20.00 -23.57
CA GLY A 132 25.13 -20.27 -22.17
C GLY A 132 24.58 -19.22 -21.19
N GLU A 133 23.95 -18.13 -21.65
CA GLU A 133 23.30 -17.17 -20.78
C GLU A 133 22.11 -17.85 -20.05
N LYS A 134 22.12 -17.76 -18.72
CA LYS A 134 21.08 -18.33 -17.84
C LYS A 134 20.22 -17.23 -17.25
N VAL A 135 18.91 -17.37 -17.37
CA VAL A 135 17.96 -16.43 -16.83
C VAL A 135 16.80 -17.18 -16.21
N ARG A 136 16.45 -16.83 -14.97
CA ARG A 136 15.24 -17.33 -14.34
C ARG A 136 14.11 -16.32 -14.46
N PHE A 137 12.92 -16.83 -14.72
CA PHE A 137 11.68 -16.06 -14.81
C PHE A 137 10.65 -16.65 -13.86
N ALA A 138 9.95 -15.78 -13.13
CA ALA A 138 8.90 -16.19 -12.22
C ALA A 138 7.70 -15.26 -12.28
N GLN A 139 6.53 -15.76 -11.89
CA GLN A 139 5.29 -14.99 -11.82
C GLN A 139 5.41 -13.80 -10.84
N GLY A 140 6.06 -13.99 -9.72
CA GLY A 140 6.39 -13.01 -8.68
C GLY A 140 7.79 -13.28 -8.15
N ILE A 141 8.34 -12.38 -7.35
CA ILE A 141 9.63 -12.60 -6.70
C ILE A 141 9.49 -13.80 -5.76
N PRO A 142 10.23 -14.91 -5.99
CA PRO A 142 10.09 -16.09 -5.17
C PRO A 142 10.66 -15.91 -3.77
N TYR A 143 10.01 -16.54 -2.79
CA TYR A 143 10.56 -16.73 -1.45
C TYR A 143 10.51 -18.24 -1.14
N GLN A 144 11.67 -18.85 -1.03
CA GLN A 144 11.83 -20.28 -0.83
C GLN A 144 12.45 -20.56 0.54
N ARG A 145 12.56 -21.83 0.90
CA ARG A 145 13.16 -22.27 2.16
C ARG A 145 14.57 -21.69 2.38
N PHE A 146 15.39 -21.60 1.34
CA PHE A 146 16.74 -21.05 1.45
C PHE A 146 16.76 -19.56 1.87
N ASN A 147 15.73 -18.76 1.50
CA ASN A 147 15.61 -17.37 1.94
C ASN A 147 15.39 -17.33 3.46
N PHE A 148 14.48 -18.16 3.95
CA PHE A 148 14.23 -18.28 5.38
C PHE A 148 15.45 -18.78 6.14
N GLU A 149 16.20 -19.77 5.61
CA GLU A 149 17.42 -20.26 6.25
C GLU A 149 18.52 -19.17 6.28
N ALA A 150 18.60 -18.33 5.26
CA ALA A 150 19.50 -17.16 5.24
C ALA A 150 19.13 -16.17 6.34
N PHE A 151 17.85 -15.80 6.44
CA PHE A 151 17.34 -14.96 7.54
C PHE A 151 17.64 -15.58 8.89
N TYR A 152 17.31 -16.87 9.07
CA TYR A 152 17.57 -17.54 10.34
C TYR A 152 19.05 -17.54 10.72
N SER A 153 19.93 -17.78 9.77
CA SER A 153 21.40 -17.77 9.99
C SER A 153 21.92 -16.39 10.40
N GLU A 154 21.35 -15.34 9.85
CA GLU A 154 21.68 -13.93 10.22
C GLU A 154 21.39 -13.65 11.71
N TYR A 155 20.31 -14.23 12.24
CA TYR A 155 19.87 -14.02 13.62
C TYR A 155 20.12 -15.22 14.56
N ALA A 156 20.88 -16.23 14.13
CA ALA A 156 21.09 -17.48 14.89
C ALA A 156 21.69 -17.25 16.29
N SER A 157 22.50 -16.21 16.47
CA SER A 157 23.09 -15.82 17.75
C SER A 157 22.20 -14.92 18.61
N SER A 158 21.05 -14.49 18.12
CA SER A 158 20.15 -13.62 18.87
C SER A 158 19.58 -14.34 20.11
N PRO A 159 19.72 -13.76 21.31
CA PRO A 159 19.16 -14.33 22.53
C PRO A 159 17.62 -14.28 22.54
N TYR A 160 17.04 -13.56 21.61
CA TYR A 160 15.59 -13.32 21.51
C TYR A 160 14.89 -14.28 20.55
N MET A 161 15.64 -15.06 19.77
CA MET A 161 15.07 -15.96 18.75
C MET A 161 15.41 -17.42 19.07
N LYS A 162 14.40 -18.29 18.98
CA LYS A 162 14.55 -19.74 19.07
C LYS A 162 13.92 -20.41 17.86
N ARG A 163 14.64 -21.39 17.28
CA ARG A 163 14.07 -22.27 16.25
C ARG A 163 13.44 -23.49 16.91
N GLY A 164 12.29 -23.89 16.40
CA GLY A 164 11.62 -25.14 16.74
C GLY A 164 11.14 -25.84 15.47
N VAL A 165 10.52 -26.96 15.68
CA VAL A 165 9.79 -27.74 14.67
C VAL A 165 8.33 -27.75 15.11
N LEU A 166 7.43 -27.31 14.24
CA LEU A 166 5.99 -27.38 14.49
C LEU A 166 5.52 -28.85 14.44
N THR A 167 5.83 -29.51 13.34
CA THR A 167 5.47 -30.91 13.05
C THR A 167 6.26 -31.37 11.81
N LYS A 168 5.99 -32.59 11.35
CA LYS A 168 6.45 -33.06 10.03
C LYS A 168 5.34 -32.95 9.01
N THR A 169 5.72 -32.58 7.78
CA THR A 169 4.82 -32.61 6.62
C THR A 169 4.40 -34.04 6.30
N ARG A 170 3.46 -34.22 5.40
CA ARG A 170 3.06 -35.54 4.88
C ARG A 170 4.20 -36.30 4.19
N LYS A 171 5.23 -35.56 3.70
CA LYS A 171 6.46 -36.15 3.14
C LYS A 171 7.55 -36.37 4.20
N GLY A 172 7.27 -36.12 5.48
CA GLY A 172 8.21 -36.35 6.59
C GLY A 172 9.22 -35.22 6.79
N VAL A 173 9.06 -34.07 6.13
CA VAL A 173 9.96 -32.91 6.25
C VAL A 173 9.57 -32.08 7.49
N ASP A 174 10.56 -31.62 8.25
CA ASP A 174 10.33 -30.77 9.41
C ASP A 174 9.81 -29.39 9.00
N VAL A 175 8.63 -29.02 9.51
CA VAL A 175 8.04 -27.70 9.33
C VAL A 175 8.67 -26.73 10.33
N PRO A 176 9.42 -25.72 9.90
CA PRO A 176 10.10 -24.81 10.80
C PRO A 176 9.10 -23.92 11.57
N MET A 177 9.43 -23.67 12.82
CA MET A 177 8.77 -22.68 13.67
C MET A 177 9.82 -21.78 14.29
N VAL A 178 9.56 -20.48 14.34
CA VAL A 178 10.39 -19.49 15.03
C VAL A 178 9.62 -18.92 16.21
N VAL A 179 10.30 -18.76 17.34
CA VAL A 179 9.76 -18.08 18.52
C VAL A 179 10.65 -16.88 18.85
N ILE A 180 10.04 -15.70 18.95
CA ILE A 180 10.73 -14.43 19.23
C ILE A 180 10.12 -13.76 20.46
N GLY A 181 10.99 -13.30 21.37
CA GLY A 181 10.55 -12.62 22.60
C GLY A 181 10.16 -13.58 23.72
N LYS A 182 9.70 -12.99 24.84
CA LYS A 182 9.31 -13.72 26.07
C LYS A 182 8.15 -13.06 26.83
N GLY A 183 7.46 -12.14 26.18
CA GLY A 183 6.34 -11.42 26.78
C GLY A 183 5.15 -12.34 27.05
N PRO A 184 4.23 -11.96 27.96
CA PRO A 184 3.15 -12.83 28.45
C PRO A 184 2.03 -13.09 27.43
N LYS A 185 1.93 -12.31 26.36
CA LYS A 185 0.87 -12.44 25.35
C LYS A 185 1.42 -13.13 24.10
N ASN A 186 0.85 -14.27 23.72
CA ASN A 186 1.32 -15.03 22.57
C ASN A 186 0.67 -14.52 21.28
N VAL A 187 1.48 -14.33 20.25
CA VAL A 187 1.08 -13.92 18.90
C VAL A 187 1.46 -15.03 17.92
N LEU A 188 0.55 -15.42 17.06
CA LEU A 188 0.82 -16.37 15.97
C LEU A 188 0.83 -15.64 14.63
N ILE A 189 1.84 -15.86 13.81
CA ILE A 189 1.87 -15.50 12.40
C ILE A 189 2.00 -16.78 11.59
N THR A 190 1.09 -16.98 10.65
CA THR A 190 1.14 -18.07 9.67
C THR A 190 1.28 -17.51 8.27
N ALA A 191 2.02 -18.20 7.40
CA ALA A 191 2.14 -17.87 5.99
C ALA A 191 2.22 -19.14 5.12
N ARG A 192 1.95 -18.96 3.84
CA ARG A 192 2.07 -20.03 2.84
C ARG A 192 1.14 -21.21 3.11
N HIS A 193 -0.09 -20.97 3.60
CA HIS A 193 -1.18 -21.94 3.48
C HIS A 193 -1.43 -22.32 2.02
N HIS A 194 -1.25 -21.34 1.13
CA HIS A 194 -1.17 -21.54 -0.30
C HIS A 194 0.30 -21.36 -0.71
N SER A 195 0.88 -22.39 -1.26
CA SER A 195 2.33 -22.44 -1.51
C SER A 195 2.84 -21.39 -2.53
N CYS A 196 1.99 -20.89 -3.40
CA CYS A 196 2.36 -19.90 -4.40
C CYS A 196 2.52 -18.47 -3.85
N GLU A 197 2.11 -18.16 -2.62
CA GLU A 197 1.92 -16.80 -2.11
C GLU A 197 3.21 -16.18 -1.52
N ALA A 198 4.27 -16.08 -2.31
CA ALA A 198 5.61 -15.69 -1.87
C ALA A 198 5.71 -14.28 -1.28
N SER A 199 4.92 -13.29 -1.75
CA SER A 199 4.99 -11.91 -1.28
C SER A 199 4.71 -11.78 0.22
N ALA A 200 3.80 -12.58 0.76
CA ALA A 200 3.51 -12.63 2.19
C ALA A 200 4.74 -13.02 3.02
N SER A 201 5.60 -13.90 2.52
CA SER A 201 6.79 -14.37 3.24
C SER A 201 7.80 -13.26 3.49
N PHE A 202 8.00 -12.33 2.53
CA PHE A 202 8.86 -11.15 2.74
C PHE A 202 8.31 -10.23 3.84
N VAL A 203 6.99 -10.06 3.90
CA VAL A 203 6.36 -9.26 4.96
C VAL A 203 6.51 -9.91 6.32
N VAL A 204 6.37 -11.23 6.40
CA VAL A 204 6.61 -11.99 7.64
C VAL A 204 8.05 -11.85 8.09
N GLU A 205 9.01 -11.98 7.18
CA GLU A 205 10.43 -11.76 7.48
C GLU A 205 10.69 -10.34 7.99
N GLY A 206 10.12 -9.31 7.32
CA GLY A 206 10.25 -7.92 7.77
C GLY A 206 9.67 -7.71 9.17
N PHE A 207 8.54 -8.31 9.48
CA PHE A 207 7.95 -8.26 10.83
C PHE A 207 8.89 -8.88 11.88
N MET A 208 9.48 -10.05 11.57
CA MET A 208 10.46 -10.69 12.45
C MET A 208 11.72 -9.84 12.64
N ARG A 209 12.22 -9.20 11.59
CA ARG A 209 13.38 -8.31 11.63
C ARG A 209 13.15 -7.13 12.59
N GLU A 210 11.98 -6.46 12.51
CA GLU A 210 11.63 -5.39 13.46
C GLU A 210 11.47 -5.93 14.88
N ALA A 211 10.81 -7.06 15.08
CA ALA A 211 10.65 -7.67 16.40
C ALA A 211 11.99 -8.07 17.04
N LEU A 212 13.01 -8.38 16.24
CA LEU A 212 14.37 -8.71 16.68
C LEU A 212 15.28 -7.48 16.81
N SER A 213 14.87 -6.32 16.26
CA SER A 213 15.68 -5.12 16.24
C SER A 213 15.86 -4.50 17.64
N GLU A 214 16.86 -3.64 17.75
CA GLU A 214 17.10 -2.82 18.95
C GLU A 214 16.30 -1.50 18.95
N SER A 215 15.35 -1.36 18.01
CA SER A 215 14.41 -0.23 17.99
C SER A 215 13.54 -0.21 19.26
N PRO A 216 12.98 0.95 19.65
CA PRO A 216 12.03 1.01 20.76
C PRO A 216 10.84 0.07 20.57
N ALA A 217 10.32 -0.04 19.35
CA ALA A 217 9.19 -0.93 19.04
C ALA A 217 9.58 -2.42 19.14
N GLY A 218 10.78 -2.80 18.68
CA GLY A 218 11.27 -4.18 18.79
C GLY A 218 11.48 -4.61 20.25
N LYS A 219 12.08 -3.74 21.08
CA LYS A 219 12.24 -3.98 22.52
C LYS A 219 10.90 -4.13 23.22
N GLU A 220 10.00 -3.17 23.01
CA GLU A 220 8.68 -3.18 23.59
C GLU A 220 7.87 -4.41 23.13
N PHE A 221 8.01 -4.82 21.85
CA PHE A 221 7.38 -6.04 21.34
C PHE A 221 7.81 -7.26 22.13
N ARG A 222 9.13 -7.47 22.29
CA ARG A 222 9.69 -8.64 23.00
C ARG A 222 9.33 -8.69 24.48
N ASP A 223 9.09 -7.54 25.10
CA ASP A 223 8.64 -7.44 26.51
C ASP A 223 7.14 -7.76 26.67
N LYS A 224 6.32 -7.37 25.70
CA LYS A 224 4.86 -7.56 25.75
C LYS A 224 4.40 -8.87 25.14
N TYR A 225 5.10 -9.37 24.14
CA TYR A 225 4.66 -10.49 23.32
C TYR A 225 5.73 -11.59 23.18
N THR A 226 5.22 -12.81 23.01
CA THR A 226 5.98 -13.95 22.46
C THR A 226 5.39 -14.27 21.09
N LEU A 227 6.17 -14.06 20.04
CA LEU A 227 5.76 -14.30 18.65
C LEU A 227 6.11 -15.73 18.25
N TYR A 228 5.14 -16.47 17.75
CA TYR A 228 5.28 -17.75 17.09
C TYR A 228 5.06 -17.54 15.58
N VAL A 229 6.02 -17.95 14.75
CA VAL A 229 5.93 -17.82 13.30
C VAL A 229 6.02 -19.20 12.65
N ILE A 230 5.04 -19.51 11.83
CA ILE A 230 5.05 -20.68 10.94
C ILE A 230 5.24 -20.16 9.51
N PRO A 231 6.48 -20.07 9.02
CA PRO A 231 6.80 -19.40 7.75
C PRO A 231 6.26 -20.12 6.52
N PHE A 232 6.06 -21.43 6.63
CA PHE A 232 5.58 -22.30 5.54
C PHE A 232 4.60 -23.34 6.08
N VAL A 233 3.29 -23.06 5.99
CA VAL A 233 2.28 -24.06 6.39
C VAL A 233 2.24 -25.17 5.35
N ASP A 234 2.20 -24.87 4.05
CA ASP A 234 2.34 -25.85 2.97
C ASP A 234 3.79 -25.94 2.47
N LEU A 235 4.71 -26.41 3.32
CA LEU A 235 6.13 -26.53 2.97
C LEU A 235 6.37 -27.47 1.79
N ASP A 236 5.68 -28.61 1.75
CA ASP A 236 5.80 -29.56 0.65
C ASP A 236 5.45 -28.92 -0.70
N GLY A 237 4.40 -28.09 -0.72
CA GLY A 237 4.00 -27.37 -1.92
C GLY A 237 4.94 -26.24 -2.30
N VAL A 238 5.53 -25.54 -1.32
CA VAL A 238 6.54 -24.51 -1.57
C VAL A 238 7.77 -25.12 -2.26
N GLU A 239 8.29 -26.20 -1.74
CA GLU A 239 9.45 -26.89 -2.32
C GLU A 239 9.13 -27.49 -3.70
N ALA A 240 7.93 -28.02 -3.87
CA ALA A 240 7.49 -28.56 -5.15
C ALA A 240 7.15 -27.50 -6.20
N GLY A 241 6.94 -26.24 -5.81
CA GLY A 241 6.47 -25.18 -6.72
C GLY A 241 4.98 -25.34 -7.07
N ASP A 242 4.18 -25.84 -6.16
CA ASP A 242 2.74 -26.03 -6.34
C ASP A 242 1.95 -24.71 -6.22
N GLN A 243 0.69 -24.72 -6.66
CA GLN A 243 -0.23 -23.59 -6.46
C GLN A 243 -0.69 -23.52 -5.00
N GLY A 244 -0.93 -24.65 -4.36
CA GLY A 244 -1.39 -24.78 -2.99
C GLY A 244 -2.84 -24.36 -2.75
N LYS A 245 -3.58 -23.99 -3.80
CA LYS A 245 -4.95 -23.51 -3.75
C LYS A 245 -5.91 -24.49 -4.42
N ASN A 246 -7.12 -24.62 -3.88
CA ASN A 246 -8.19 -25.46 -4.45
C ASN A 246 -7.73 -26.89 -4.78
N ARG A 247 -6.93 -27.49 -3.91
CA ARG A 247 -6.56 -28.90 -3.98
C ARG A 247 -7.74 -29.81 -3.69
N ALA A 248 -7.73 -31.01 -4.20
CA ALA A 248 -8.66 -32.07 -3.83
C ALA A 248 -8.10 -32.87 -2.63
N PRO A 249 -8.91 -33.17 -1.59
CA PRO A 249 -10.31 -32.78 -1.38
C PRO A 249 -10.48 -31.31 -0.95
N HIS A 250 -9.47 -30.67 -0.37
CA HIS A 250 -9.38 -29.25 0.00
C HIS A 250 -7.91 -28.87 0.26
N ASP A 251 -7.62 -27.58 0.28
CA ASP A 251 -6.29 -27.06 0.62
C ASP A 251 -6.11 -26.81 2.13
N HIS A 252 -4.87 -26.50 2.56
CA HIS A 252 -4.53 -26.27 3.97
C HIS A 252 -5.41 -25.17 4.61
N ASN A 253 -5.76 -24.12 3.87
CA ASN A 253 -6.57 -23.04 4.40
C ASN A 253 -8.08 -23.35 4.45
N ARG A 254 -8.48 -24.57 4.13
CA ARG A 254 -9.86 -25.08 4.25
C ARG A 254 -9.97 -26.23 5.25
N ASP A 255 -8.88 -26.54 5.95
CA ASP A 255 -8.78 -27.73 6.82
C ASP A 255 -9.10 -27.45 8.31
N TYR A 256 -9.13 -26.18 8.73
CA TYR A 256 -9.29 -25.79 10.13
C TYR A 256 -10.65 -26.17 10.72
N GLY A 257 -11.71 -26.13 9.94
CA GLY A 257 -13.07 -26.50 10.40
C GLY A 257 -13.26 -27.98 10.73
N LEU A 258 -12.31 -28.82 10.34
CA LEU A 258 -12.40 -30.27 10.56
C LEU A 258 -11.84 -30.70 11.91
N GLY A 259 -11.15 -29.85 12.65
CA GLY A 259 -10.59 -30.13 13.98
C GLY A 259 -9.69 -31.37 13.96
N GLU A 260 -10.01 -32.38 14.76
CA GLU A 260 -9.24 -33.63 14.84
C GLU A 260 -9.26 -34.45 13.52
N LYS A 261 -10.23 -34.20 12.64
CA LYS A 261 -10.31 -34.81 11.30
C LYS A 261 -9.53 -34.06 10.24
N ALA A 262 -8.81 -32.98 10.61
CA ALA A 262 -7.98 -32.23 9.67
C ALA A 262 -7.04 -33.17 8.91
N LEU A 263 -6.91 -32.93 7.61
CA LEU A 263 -6.12 -33.79 6.71
C LEU A 263 -4.62 -33.48 6.83
N TYR A 264 -4.28 -32.21 7.09
CA TYR A 264 -2.89 -31.76 7.10
C TYR A 264 -2.31 -31.75 8.52
N PRO A 265 -1.16 -32.43 8.76
CA PRO A 265 -0.50 -32.42 10.06
C PRO A 265 -0.18 -31.02 10.57
N GLU A 266 0.16 -30.10 9.67
CA GLU A 266 0.48 -28.73 9.95
C GLU A 266 -0.70 -27.98 10.57
N VAL A 267 -1.89 -28.15 10.00
CA VAL A 267 -3.13 -27.54 10.50
C VAL A 267 -3.50 -28.08 11.88
N LYS A 268 -3.42 -29.41 12.07
CA LYS A 268 -3.61 -30.04 13.40
C LYS A 268 -2.64 -29.48 14.43
N ALA A 269 -1.36 -29.39 14.06
CA ALA A 269 -0.33 -28.89 14.96
C ALA A 269 -0.55 -27.43 15.34
N ILE A 270 -0.98 -26.55 14.40
CA ILE A 270 -1.33 -25.14 14.68
C ILE A 270 -2.52 -25.05 15.64
N ILE A 271 -3.57 -25.85 15.43
CA ILE A 271 -4.74 -25.90 16.33
C ILE A 271 -4.33 -26.35 17.74
N ASN A 272 -3.49 -27.37 17.86
CA ASN A 272 -3.02 -27.86 19.14
C ASN A 272 -2.06 -26.87 19.81
N LEU A 273 -1.25 -26.17 19.04
CA LEU A 273 -0.38 -25.11 19.55
C LEU A 273 -1.20 -23.97 20.19
N ASP A 274 -2.38 -23.62 19.63
CA ASP A 274 -3.29 -22.64 20.26
C ASP A 274 -3.86 -23.15 21.59
N LYS A 275 -4.25 -24.43 21.65
CA LYS A 275 -4.73 -25.02 22.92
C LYS A 275 -3.67 -24.93 24.02
N GLU A 276 -2.39 -25.12 23.66
CA GLU A 276 -1.25 -25.06 24.58
C GLU A 276 -0.86 -23.62 24.93
N LYS A 277 -0.63 -22.79 23.90
CA LYS A 277 -0.06 -21.44 24.04
C LYS A 277 -1.11 -20.35 24.24
N LYS A 278 -2.38 -20.59 23.90
CA LYS A 278 -3.49 -19.66 24.08
C LYS A 278 -3.20 -18.33 23.41
N PHE A 279 -3.15 -18.31 22.07
CA PHE A 279 -2.81 -17.12 21.31
C PHE A 279 -3.75 -15.95 21.60
N PHE A 280 -3.16 -14.77 21.81
CA PHE A 280 -3.89 -13.53 21.99
C PHE A 280 -4.20 -12.88 20.64
N VAL A 281 -3.30 -13.01 19.67
CA VAL A 281 -3.45 -12.52 18.29
C VAL A 281 -3.03 -13.58 17.29
N VAL A 282 -3.79 -13.70 16.21
CA VAL A 282 -3.45 -14.55 15.06
C VAL A 282 -3.49 -13.74 13.77
N MET A 283 -2.39 -13.73 13.03
CA MET A 283 -2.24 -13.07 11.75
C MET A 283 -1.92 -14.09 10.67
N ASP A 284 -2.84 -14.27 9.73
CA ASP A 284 -2.74 -15.22 8.62
C ASP A 284 -2.37 -14.49 7.34
N MET A 285 -1.15 -14.72 6.82
CA MET A 285 -0.53 -13.95 5.77
C MET A 285 -0.66 -14.63 4.40
N HIS A 286 -1.32 -13.97 3.48
CA HIS A 286 -1.65 -14.44 2.13
C HIS A 286 -1.24 -13.45 1.04
N ALA A 287 -1.43 -13.87 -0.22
CA ALA A 287 -1.37 -13.00 -1.37
C ALA A 287 -2.58 -13.24 -2.29
N PRO A 288 -3.11 -12.15 -2.92
CA PRO A 288 -4.31 -12.22 -3.75
C PRO A 288 -4.04 -12.81 -5.14
N ALA A 289 -4.97 -12.59 -6.08
CA ALA A 289 -4.74 -12.91 -7.49
C ALA A 289 -3.60 -12.06 -8.09
N VAL A 290 -3.17 -12.45 -9.29
CA VAL A 290 -1.92 -11.97 -9.90
C VAL A 290 -1.86 -10.46 -10.18
N ARG A 291 -2.98 -9.84 -10.56
CA ARG A 291 -3.11 -8.39 -10.82
C ARG A 291 -4.56 -7.94 -10.99
N GLY A 292 -4.73 -6.65 -11.07
CA GLY A 292 -5.97 -5.95 -11.36
C GLY A 292 -6.75 -5.57 -10.11
N ASP A 293 -7.29 -4.34 -10.09
CA ASP A 293 -8.11 -3.78 -9.02
C ASP A 293 -7.55 -4.01 -7.61
N ILE A 294 -8.32 -4.66 -6.74
CA ILE A 294 -7.95 -4.95 -5.36
C ILE A 294 -6.70 -5.84 -5.24
N HIS A 295 -6.43 -6.69 -6.25
CA HIS A 295 -5.30 -7.62 -6.23
C HIS A 295 -3.92 -6.95 -6.34
N GLU A 296 -3.88 -5.67 -6.61
CA GLU A 296 -2.65 -4.86 -6.59
C GLU A 296 -2.51 -4.02 -5.32
N ALA A 297 -3.38 -4.23 -4.35
CA ALA A 297 -3.38 -3.57 -3.06
C ALA A 297 -3.08 -4.54 -1.92
N ILE A 298 -2.73 -3.98 -0.77
CA ILE A 298 -2.72 -4.74 0.48
C ILE A 298 -4.08 -4.54 1.14
N TYR A 299 -4.70 -5.63 1.59
CA TYR A 299 -5.99 -5.55 2.23
C TYR A 299 -6.17 -6.62 3.30
N PHE A 300 -7.11 -6.36 4.21
CA PHE A 300 -7.56 -7.32 5.20
C PHE A 300 -8.76 -8.05 4.63
N ALA A 301 -8.71 -9.38 4.58
CA ALA A 301 -9.88 -10.19 4.31
C ALA A 301 -10.81 -10.13 5.53
N GLY A 302 -12.04 -9.69 5.31
CA GLY A 302 -12.98 -9.40 6.40
C GLY A 302 -13.42 -10.64 7.15
N HIS A 303 -13.43 -10.57 8.47
CA HIS A 303 -14.03 -11.58 9.37
C HIS A 303 -15.36 -11.08 9.93
N LYS A 304 -16.27 -12.01 10.29
CA LYS A 304 -17.63 -11.66 10.74
C LYS A 304 -17.67 -11.00 12.11
N SER A 305 -16.62 -11.16 12.93
CA SER A 305 -16.57 -10.59 14.29
C SER A 305 -16.49 -9.05 14.25
N PRO A 306 -17.40 -8.33 14.93
CA PRO A 306 -17.33 -6.87 15.01
C PRO A 306 -16.05 -6.35 15.66
N SER A 307 -15.49 -7.05 16.66
CA SER A 307 -14.23 -6.70 17.32
C SER A 307 -13.05 -6.82 16.37
N ASN A 308 -12.98 -7.90 15.58
CA ASN A 308 -11.96 -8.06 14.54
C ASN A 308 -12.04 -6.98 13.45
N ALA A 309 -13.25 -6.59 13.06
CA ALA A 309 -13.42 -5.51 12.10
C ALA A 309 -12.90 -4.17 12.67
N ALA A 310 -13.20 -3.86 13.93
CA ALA A 310 -12.71 -2.64 14.59
C ALA A 310 -11.18 -2.63 14.70
N ASN A 311 -10.58 -3.72 15.17
CA ASN A 311 -9.12 -3.85 15.26
C ASN A 311 -8.45 -3.76 13.89
N SER A 312 -9.03 -4.37 12.84
CA SER A 312 -8.50 -4.28 11.47
C SER A 312 -8.54 -2.85 10.93
N HIS A 313 -9.59 -2.08 11.20
CA HIS A 313 -9.66 -0.67 10.81
C HIS A 313 -8.62 0.18 11.56
N GLU A 314 -8.42 -0.07 12.85
CA GLU A 314 -7.40 0.61 13.64
C GLU A 314 -6.00 0.25 13.16
N PHE A 315 -5.73 -1.03 12.97
CA PHE A 315 -4.46 -1.50 12.45
C PHE A 315 -4.14 -0.90 11.08
N LYS A 316 -5.15 -0.85 10.19
CA LYS A 316 -5.02 -0.18 8.89
C LYS A 316 -4.56 1.27 9.03
N ALA A 317 -5.13 2.03 9.96
CA ALA A 317 -4.77 3.43 10.12
C ALA A 317 -3.33 3.59 10.60
N TRP A 318 -2.88 2.76 11.53
CA TRP A 318 -1.49 2.75 11.96
C TRP A 318 -0.53 2.29 10.86
N LEU A 319 -0.94 1.32 10.02
CA LEU A 319 -0.18 0.92 8.83
C LEU A 319 -0.06 2.04 7.80
N ASP A 320 -1.13 2.79 7.57
CA ASP A 320 -1.11 3.94 6.64
C ASP A 320 -0.17 5.05 7.14
N GLU A 321 0.00 5.20 8.46
CA GLU A 321 0.95 6.14 9.06
C GLU A 321 2.41 5.68 8.91
N GLU A 322 2.70 4.41 9.18
CA GLU A 322 4.05 3.83 9.02
C GLU A 322 4.53 3.84 7.55
N ARG A 323 3.62 4.11 6.62
CA ARG A 323 3.87 4.06 5.18
C ARG A 323 3.37 5.31 4.45
N PRO A 324 3.87 6.50 4.76
CA PRO A 324 3.36 7.76 4.19
C PRO A 324 3.50 7.84 2.66
N ASN A 325 4.42 7.09 2.06
CA ASN A 325 4.69 7.07 0.62
C ASN A 325 4.47 5.70 -0.03
N ALA A 326 3.88 4.77 0.68
CA ALA A 326 3.71 3.43 0.13
C ALA A 326 2.36 3.33 -0.58
N THR A 327 2.41 2.91 -1.58
CA THR A 327 2.06 2.28 -2.78
C THR A 327 0.78 1.46 -2.82
N GLY A 328 -0.12 1.57 -1.93
CA GLY A 328 -1.41 0.94 -1.98
C GLY A 328 -2.22 1.33 -0.78
N ARG A 329 -3.47 1.66 -0.99
CA ARG A 329 -4.40 1.84 0.12
C ARG A 329 -4.67 0.46 0.71
N VAL A 330 -4.34 0.26 1.98
CA VAL A 330 -4.84 -0.90 2.72
C VAL A 330 -6.38 -0.81 2.69
N LYS A 331 -7.03 -1.78 2.09
CA LYS A 331 -8.50 -1.86 2.06
C LYS A 331 -8.94 -2.88 3.09
N VAL A 332 -9.80 -2.47 4.02
CA VAL A 332 -10.54 -3.42 4.84
C VAL A 332 -11.78 -3.81 4.06
N LEU A 333 -11.86 -5.08 3.66
CA LEU A 333 -13.05 -5.60 3.00
C LEU A 333 -14.16 -5.71 4.06
N GLY A 334 -15.34 -5.21 3.70
CA GLY A 334 -16.56 -5.53 4.45
C GLY A 334 -16.87 -7.03 4.40
N LYS A 335 -17.92 -7.46 5.11
CA LYS A 335 -18.36 -8.87 5.14
C LYS A 335 -18.18 -9.49 3.77
N PRO A 336 -17.39 -10.57 3.61
CA PRO A 336 -17.40 -11.31 2.36
C PRO A 336 -18.86 -11.68 2.12
N LYS A 337 -19.41 -11.34 0.94
CA LYS A 337 -20.61 -12.01 0.46
C LYS A 337 -20.27 -13.48 0.59
N ALA A 338 -21.08 -14.22 1.33
CA ALA A 338 -20.90 -15.65 1.45
C ALA A 338 -20.71 -16.19 0.04
N ALA A 339 -19.48 -16.46 -0.35
CA ALA A 339 -19.22 -17.22 -1.53
C ALA A 339 -19.90 -18.55 -1.24
N LYS A 340 -20.91 -18.90 -2.02
CA LYS A 340 -21.35 -20.26 -2.14
C LYS A 340 -20.18 -20.99 -2.77
N VAL A 341 -19.24 -21.40 -1.96
CA VAL A 341 -18.18 -22.33 -2.35
C VAL A 341 -18.90 -23.64 -2.48
N SER A 342 -19.21 -24.01 -3.71
CA SER A 342 -19.83 -25.29 -4.02
C SER A 342 -18.89 -26.40 -3.51
N GLY A 343 -19.32 -27.10 -2.49
CA GLY A 343 -18.75 -28.38 -2.07
C GLY A 343 -17.62 -28.34 -1.03
N ASP A 344 -17.01 -27.19 -0.71
CA ASP A 344 -15.95 -27.12 0.28
C ASP A 344 -16.43 -26.42 1.56
N THR A 345 -16.62 -27.21 2.62
CA THR A 345 -17.13 -26.75 3.93
C THR A 345 -16.03 -26.22 4.82
N GLY A 346 -14.79 -26.08 4.32
CA GLY A 346 -13.61 -25.75 5.10
C GLY A 346 -13.60 -24.32 5.62
N ILE A 347 -13.17 -24.13 6.87
CA ILE A 347 -13.02 -22.83 7.51
C ILE A 347 -11.56 -22.35 7.33
N PRO A 348 -11.31 -21.14 6.81
CA PRO A 348 -9.98 -20.56 6.73
C PRO A 348 -9.37 -20.29 8.11
N CYS A 349 -8.04 -20.27 8.21
CA CYS A 349 -7.27 -20.03 9.42
C CYS A 349 -7.74 -18.80 10.19
N GLY A 350 -7.69 -17.61 9.60
CA GLY A 350 -8.08 -16.39 10.27
C GLY A 350 -9.55 -16.37 10.75
N HIS A 351 -10.46 -17.05 10.01
CA HIS A 351 -11.85 -17.17 10.45
C HIS A 351 -11.98 -18.18 11.61
N TYR A 352 -11.28 -19.32 11.54
CA TYR A 352 -11.27 -20.30 12.61
C TYR A 352 -10.87 -19.64 13.95
N PHE A 353 -9.72 -18.98 13.97
CA PHE A 353 -9.24 -18.34 15.19
C PHE A 353 -10.11 -17.16 15.67
N SER A 354 -10.83 -16.50 14.78
CA SER A 354 -11.77 -15.44 15.18
C SER A 354 -13.01 -15.97 15.90
N VAL A 355 -13.30 -17.27 15.81
CA VAL A 355 -14.52 -17.90 16.37
C VAL A 355 -14.17 -18.97 17.40
N HIS A 356 -13.13 -19.74 17.16
CA HIS A 356 -12.78 -20.93 17.93
C HIS A 356 -11.43 -20.82 18.65
N GLY A 357 -10.68 -19.75 18.46
CA GLY A 357 -9.41 -19.54 19.16
C GLY A 357 -9.59 -19.50 20.67
N THR A 358 -8.64 -20.09 21.41
CA THR A 358 -8.76 -20.31 22.87
C THR A 358 -8.85 -19.02 23.68
N GLN A 359 -8.04 -18.00 23.32
CA GLN A 359 -8.03 -16.67 23.95
C GLN A 359 -7.82 -15.54 22.92
N VAL A 360 -8.19 -15.78 21.66
CA VAL A 360 -7.89 -14.86 20.58
C VAL A 360 -8.75 -13.60 20.66
N ALA A 361 -8.11 -12.49 20.98
CA ALA A 361 -8.72 -11.16 21.00
C ALA A 361 -8.77 -10.51 19.62
N TYR A 362 -7.83 -10.86 18.74
CA TYR A 362 -7.77 -10.38 17.35
C TYR A 362 -7.24 -11.45 16.41
N SER A 363 -7.98 -11.72 15.34
CA SER A 363 -7.55 -12.58 14.25
C SER A 363 -7.88 -11.95 12.91
N ALA A 364 -6.90 -11.88 12.01
CA ALA A 364 -7.08 -11.30 10.69
C ALA A 364 -6.29 -12.07 9.62
N THR A 365 -6.87 -12.14 8.43
CA THR A 365 -6.20 -12.57 7.20
C THR A 365 -5.77 -11.34 6.43
N PHE A 366 -4.52 -11.32 5.99
CA PHE A 366 -3.91 -10.24 5.23
C PHE A 366 -3.55 -10.74 3.84
N GLU A 367 -3.78 -9.90 2.85
CA GLU A 367 -3.47 -10.18 1.44
C GLU A 367 -2.44 -9.16 0.94
N PHE A 368 -1.25 -9.64 0.54
CA PHE A 368 -0.15 -8.80 0.06
C PHE A 368 0.04 -8.99 -1.43
N ALA A 369 -0.19 -7.93 -2.21
CA ALA A 369 -0.03 -7.96 -3.67
C ALA A 369 1.38 -8.43 -4.09
N TYR A 370 1.48 -9.13 -5.22
CA TYR A 370 2.77 -9.51 -5.81
C TYR A 370 3.48 -8.30 -6.40
N ALA A 371 2.74 -7.41 -7.06
CA ALA A 371 3.23 -6.17 -7.66
C ALA A 371 2.10 -5.15 -7.72
N ASN A 372 2.45 -3.88 -7.92
CA ASN A 372 1.49 -2.81 -8.12
C ASN A 372 1.79 -2.08 -9.43
N SER A 373 0.75 -1.69 -10.18
CA SER A 373 0.87 -1.02 -11.47
C SER A 373 1.57 0.34 -11.41
N ASN A 374 1.47 1.03 -10.30
CA ASN A 374 1.96 2.41 -10.13
C ASN A 374 3.24 2.50 -9.31
N TYR A 375 3.65 1.42 -8.64
CA TYR A 375 4.70 1.46 -7.64
C TYR A 375 5.60 0.24 -7.71
N ASN A 376 6.86 0.41 -7.33
CA ASN A 376 7.79 -0.71 -7.21
C ASN A 376 7.47 -1.50 -5.92
N TYR A 377 7.04 -2.74 -6.09
CA TYR A 377 6.77 -3.72 -5.04
C TYR A 377 7.80 -4.84 -5.21
N ASP A 378 9.03 -4.58 -4.80
CA ASP A 378 10.10 -5.58 -4.75
C ASP A 378 10.18 -6.22 -3.36
N ASP A 379 11.10 -7.16 -3.22
CA ASP A 379 11.40 -7.84 -1.95
C ASP A 379 11.74 -6.86 -0.83
N LYS A 380 12.56 -5.84 -1.13
CA LYS A 380 12.97 -4.80 -0.15
C LYS A 380 11.79 -3.96 0.32
N ALA A 381 10.89 -3.61 -0.59
CA ALA A 381 9.68 -2.86 -0.25
C ALA A 381 8.75 -3.69 0.64
N LEU A 382 8.63 -4.99 0.37
CA LEU A 382 7.82 -5.92 1.19
C LEU A 382 8.45 -6.17 2.57
N LEU A 383 9.78 -6.31 2.66
CA LEU A 383 10.48 -6.38 3.95
C LEU A 383 10.23 -5.12 4.79
N LYS A 384 10.43 -3.93 4.23
CA LYS A 384 10.14 -2.66 4.91
C LYS A 384 8.68 -2.52 5.32
N TYR A 385 7.77 -3.10 4.50
CA TYR A 385 6.37 -3.15 4.90
C TYR A 385 6.16 -3.98 6.15
N GLY A 386 6.80 -5.14 6.25
CA GLY A 386 6.73 -6.01 7.41
C GLY A 386 7.29 -5.33 8.67
N GLU A 387 8.41 -4.60 8.56
CA GLU A 387 8.96 -3.79 9.66
C GLU A 387 7.93 -2.75 10.15
N GLY A 388 7.34 -1.98 9.23
CA GLY A 388 6.29 -1.02 9.54
C GLY A 388 5.04 -1.68 10.13
N MET A 389 4.72 -2.89 9.68
CA MET A 389 3.60 -3.67 10.22
C MET A 389 3.81 -4.06 11.70
N CYS A 390 5.03 -4.41 12.09
CA CYS A 390 5.36 -4.66 13.50
C CYS A 390 5.22 -3.38 14.33
N ARG A 391 5.74 -2.24 13.86
CA ARG A 391 5.58 -0.96 14.55
C ARG A 391 4.13 -0.51 14.66
N ALA A 392 3.35 -0.67 13.59
CA ALA A 392 1.91 -0.40 13.62
C ALA A 392 1.14 -1.31 14.59
N PHE A 393 1.54 -2.58 14.65
CA PHE A 393 0.98 -3.54 15.60
C PHE A 393 1.20 -3.09 17.06
N MET A 394 2.35 -2.53 17.37
CA MET A 394 2.65 -2.02 18.73
C MET A 394 1.76 -0.84 19.15
N LYS A 395 1.23 -0.09 18.20
CA LYS A 395 0.28 1.02 18.44
C LYS A 395 -1.17 0.55 18.60
N LEU A 396 -1.47 -0.71 18.30
CA LEU A 396 -2.81 -1.26 18.33
C LEU A 396 -3.24 -1.57 19.78
N ASP A 397 -4.32 -0.92 20.25
CA ASP A 397 -4.88 -1.18 21.57
C ASP A 397 -5.86 -2.37 21.56
N ILE A 398 -5.31 -3.58 21.58
CA ILE A 398 -6.11 -4.82 21.60
C ILE A 398 -6.67 -5.11 23.01
N SER A 399 -6.13 -4.52 24.06
CA SER A 399 -6.51 -4.82 25.45
C SER A 399 -7.99 -4.52 25.76
N LYS A 400 -8.60 -3.61 24.99
CA LYS A 400 -10.01 -3.23 25.09
C LYS A 400 -10.96 -3.98 24.15
N SER A 401 -10.46 -4.97 23.40
CA SER A 401 -11.21 -5.62 22.31
C SER A 401 -12.16 -6.73 22.76
N ALA A 402 -12.09 -7.21 23.99
CA ALA A 402 -12.96 -8.28 24.51
C ALA A 402 -14.44 -7.84 24.64
N GLU A 403 -14.71 -6.52 24.80
CA GLU A 403 -16.06 -5.97 24.73
C GLU A 403 -16.33 -5.45 23.32
N PRO A 404 -17.49 -5.77 22.71
CA PRO A 404 -17.86 -5.17 21.43
C PRO A 404 -17.85 -3.66 21.60
N ARG A 405 -17.04 -2.97 20.81
CA ARG A 405 -17.01 -1.49 20.77
C ARG A 405 -18.32 -1.00 20.17
N LYS A 406 -19.39 -1.01 20.97
CA LYS A 406 -20.75 -0.62 20.55
C LYS A 406 -20.77 0.76 19.90
N GLY A 407 -19.95 1.69 20.38
CA GLY A 407 -19.84 3.03 19.82
C GLY A 407 -19.24 3.07 18.41
N TYR A 408 -18.34 2.13 18.04
CA TYR A 408 -17.67 2.17 16.74
C TYR A 408 -18.58 1.81 15.56
N ALA A 409 -19.37 0.73 15.67
CA ALA A 409 -20.30 0.33 14.60
C ALA A 409 -21.35 1.43 14.37
N GLU A 410 -21.83 2.04 15.46
CA GLU A 410 -22.76 3.16 15.42
C GLU A 410 -22.11 4.42 14.81
N PHE A 411 -20.86 4.74 15.20
CA PHE A 411 -20.12 5.88 14.66
C PHE A 411 -19.76 5.69 13.20
N ALA A 412 -19.31 4.51 12.79
CA ALA A 412 -19.01 4.20 11.38
C ALA A 412 -20.27 4.22 10.50
N ALA A 413 -21.40 3.73 11.00
CA ALA A 413 -22.69 3.82 10.31
C ALA A 413 -23.18 5.28 10.21
N PHE A 414 -22.94 6.08 11.22
CA PHE A 414 -23.27 7.50 11.26
C PHE A 414 -22.39 8.31 10.32
N THR A 415 -21.05 8.12 10.34
CA THR A 415 -20.13 8.86 9.46
C THR A 415 -20.39 8.59 7.97
N LYS A 416 -20.87 7.39 7.61
CA LYS A 416 -21.30 7.08 6.24
C LYS A 416 -22.56 7.82 5.80
N LYS A 417 -23.41 8.25 6.74
CA LYS A 417 -24.66 8.98 6.47
C LYS A 417 -24.53 10.50 6.57
N LEU A 418 -23.33 11.01 6.88
CA LEU A 418 -23.09 12.43 7.03
C LEU A 418 -23.09 13.14 5.67
N SER A 419 -24.25 13.70 5.30
CA SER A 419 -24.33 14.70 4.24
C SER A 419 -24.10 16.12 4.82
N ALA A 420 -23.57 17.02 3.98
CA ALA A 420 -23.06 18.34 4.38
C ALA A 420 -24.07 19.29 5.09
N GLY A 421 -25.35 18.95 5.18
CA GLY A 421 -26.41 19.80 5.75
C GLY A 421 -26.77 19.60 7.22
N LEU A 422 -26.14 18.65 7.93
CA LEU A 422 -26.59 18.18 9.25
C LEU A 422 -25.65 18.54 10.42
N SER A 423 -24.98 19.71 10.39
CA SER A 423 -23.95 20.06 11.38
C SER A 423 -24.44 19.97 12.84
N LYS A 424 -25.67 20.43 13.15
CA LYS A 424 -26.25 20.31 14.51
C LYS A 424 -26.43 18.85 14.93
N ALA A 425 -26.90 17.99 14.02
CA ALA A 425 -27.08 16.56 14.29
C ALA A 425 -25.72 15.85 14.48
N ILE A 426 -24.68 16.29 13.74
CA ILE A 426 -23.32 15.78 13.91
C ILE A 426 -22.78 16.14 15.29
N VAL A 427 -22.90 17.40 15.71
CA VAL A 427 -22.48 17.85 17.05
C VAL A 427 -23.17 17.03 18.11
N LYS A 428 -24.50 16.93 18.07
CA LYS A 428 -25.27 16.16 19.05
C LYS A 428 -24.79 14.70 19.14
N LYS A 429 -24.76 14.01 17.99
CA LYS A 429 -24.44 12.57 17.97
C LYS A 429 -22.98 12.29 18.34
N THR A 430 -22.04 13.11 17.90
CA THR A 430 -20.63 12.94 18.28
C THR A 430 -20.42 13.24 19.77
N THR A 431 -21.10 14.24 20.32
CA THR A 431 -21.06 14.55 21.75
C THR A 431 -21.65 13.39 22.58
N ASP A 432 -22.79 12.82 22.15
CA ASP A 432 -23.36 11.64 22.81
C ASP A 432 -22.40 10.44 22.81
N VAL A 433 -21.72 10.20 21.67
CA VAL A 433 -20.75 9.10 21.54
C VAL A 433 -19.51 9.35 22.41
N LEU A 434 -19.00 10.59 22.43
CA LEU A 434 -17.85 10.97 23.25
C LEU A 434 -18.15 10.84 24.75
N ASN A 435 -19.35 11.29 25.18
CA ASN A 435 -19.79 11.22 26.58
C ASN A 435 -20.04 9.77 27.06
N LYS A 436 -20.57 8.91 26.20
CA LYS A 436 -20.79 7.49 26.52
C LYS A 436 -19.50 6.70 26.64
N GLY A 437 -18.39 7.21 26.08
CA GLY A 437 -17.15 6.46 25.95
C GLY A 437 -17.25 5.34 24.94
N GLY A 438 -16.28 4.43 24.91
CA GLY A 438 -16.26 3.26 24.01
C GLY A 438 -15.58 3.49 22.67
N LEU A 439 -15.15 4.71 22.35
CA LEU A 439 -14.19 4.99 21.30
C LEU A 439 -12.78 5.06 21.90
N ALA A 440 -11.81 4.48 21.22
CA ALA A 440 -10.41 4.51 21.62
C ALA A 440 -9.51 4.83 20.41
N GLY A 441 -8.27 5.26 20.71
CA GLY A 441 -7.26 5.50 19.68
C GLY A 441 -7.73 6.51 18.63
N HIS A 442 -7.39 6.24 17.38
CA HIS A 442 -7.69 7.14 16.26
C HIS A 442 -9.21 7.29 15.97
N TYR A 443 -10.07 6.39 16.45
CA TYR A 443 -11.54 6.56 16.32
C TYR A 443 -12.08 7.66 17.22
N LEU A 444 -11.54 7.77 18.44
CA LEU A 444 -11.82 8.89 19.32
C LEU A 444 -11.41 10.20 18.66
N MET A 445 -10.23 10.22 18.03
CA MET A 445 -9.73 11.37 17.27
C MET A 445 -10.59 11.69 16.04
N ALA A 446 -11.11 10.67 15.35
CA ALA A 446 -12.05 10.87 14.25
C ALA A 446 -13.37 11.50 14.70
N ALA A 447 -13.86 11.17 15.88
CA ALA A 447 -15.06 11.79 16.46
C ALA A 447 -14.83 13.28 16.79
N HIS A 448 -13.70 13.62 17.40
CA HIS A 448 -13.31 15.01 17.64
C HIS A 448 -13.21 15.79 16.34
N LEU A 449 -12.52 15.26 15.28
CA LEU A 449 -12.43 15.92 13.98
C LEU A 449 -13.80 16.13 13.31
N ALA A 450 -14.70 15.14 13.41
CA ALA A 450 -16.04 15.27 12.85
C ALA A 450 -16.83 16.37 13.57
N ARG A 451 -16.71 16.47 14.91
CA ARG A 451 -17.35 17.50 15.71
C ARG A 451 -16.75 18.86 15.47
N ALA A 452 -15.41 18.96 15.39
CA ALA A 452 -14.71 20.17 15.04
C ALA A 452 -15.18 20.75 13.69
N GLY A 453 -15.25 19.90 12.66
CA GLY A 453 -15.76 20.31 11.35
C GLY A 453 -17.22 20.77 11.34
N ALA A 454 -18.05 20.18 12.21
CA ALA A 454 -19.44 20.59 12.38
C ALA A 454 -19.56 21.92 13.15
N TYR A 455 -18.79 22.10 14.22
CA TYR A 455 -18.69 23.38 14.95
C TYR A 455 -18.21 24.50 14.04
N TYR A 456 -17.16 24.28 13.24
CA TYR A 456 -16.68 25.26 12.27
C TYR A 456 -17.78 25.72 11.30
N LYS A 457 -18.58 24.79 10.75
CA LYS A 457 -19.71 25.13 9.87
C LYS A 457 -20.81 25.89 10.57
N LEU A 458 -20.98 25.68 11.87
CA LEU A 458 -21.93 26.42 12.72
C LEU A 458 -21.34 27.75 13.22
N LYS A 459 -20.12 28.11 12.85
CA LYS A 459 -19.36 29.28 13.31
C LYS A 459 -19.04 29.26 14.82
N ASN A 460 -19.07 28.10 15.44
CA ASN A 460 -18.62 27.85 16.81
C ASN A 460 -17.11 27.59 16.78
N PHE A 461 -16.32 28.64 16.55
CA PHE A 461 -14.90 28.53 16.26
C PHE A 461 -14.07 28.11 17.46
N ASP A 462 -14.44 28.51 18.66
CA ASP A 462 -13.73 28.18 19.90
C ASP A 462 -13.85 26.66 20.20
N GLU A 463 -15.04 26.09 20.05
CA GLU A 463 -15.27 24.66 20.21
C GLU A 463 -14.61 23.85 19.08
N ALA A 464 -14.61 24.37 17.86
CA ALA A 464 -13.90 23.74 16.75
C ALA A 464 -12.38 23.71 16.99
N LEU A 465 -11.84 24.80 17.54
CA LEU A 465 -10.44 24.90 17.94
C LEU A 465 -10.09 23.87 19.00
N ALA A 466 -10.89 23.82 20.09
CA ALA A 466 -10.66 22.89 21.20
C ALA A 466 -10.63 21.43 20.75
N ASP A 467 -11.57 20.99 19.91
CA ASP A 467 -11.59 19.61 19.37
C ASP A 467 -10.38 19.32 18.47
N ASN A 468 -9.94 20.28 17.65
CA ASN A 468 -8.74 20.10 16.84
C ASN A 468 -7.46 20.05 17.69
N GLU A 469 -7.37 20.83 18.77
CA GLU A 469 -6.23 20.76 19.72
C GLU A 469 -6.14 19.40 20.42
N VAL A 470 -7.28 18.82 20.82
CA VAL A 470 -7.32 17.46 21.36
C VAL A 470 -6.69 16.47 20.38
N VAL A 471 -7.00 16.58 19.10
CA VAL A 471 -6.46 15.67 18.08
C VAL A 471 -4.98 15.95 17.82
N LEU A 472 -4.58 17.21 17.69
CA LEU A 472 -3.19 17.58 17.42
C LEU A 472 -2.24 17.05 18.50
N ASN A 473 -2.64 17.18 19.76
CA ASN A 473 -1.83 16.82 20.92
C ASN A 473 -1.98 15.34 21.36
N SER A 474 -2.85 14.57 20.70
CA SER A 474 -3.09 13.18 21.09
C SER A 474 -2.03 12.22 20.58
N PRO A 475 -1.45 11.34 21.42
CA PRO A 475 -0.56 10.28 20.97
C PRO A 475 -1.29 9.23 20.10
N TYR A 476 -2.61 9.19 20.13
CA TYR A 476 -3.43 8.24 19.39
C TYR A 476 -3.91 8.77 18.03
N ALA A 477 -3.62 10.02 17.71
CA ALA A 477 -3.94 10.57 16.40
C ALA A 477 -2.97 10.03 15.33
N THR A 478 -3.51 9.63 14.18
CA THR A 478 -2.67 9.37 13.00
C THR A 478 -2.10 10.67 12.45
N GLN A 479 -1.00 10.60 11.68
CA GLN A 479 -0.45 11.79 11.05
C GLN A 479 -1.48 12.50 10.15
N ALA A 480 -2.31 11.73 9.42
CA ALA A 480 -3.39 12.28 8.61
C ALA A 480 -4.43 13.06 9.45
N GLN A 481 -4.72 12.58 10.66
CA GLN A 481 -5.63 13.28 11.59
C GLN A 481 -4.99 14.52 12.18
N ARG A 482 -3.72 14.47 12.59
CA ARG A 482 -2.95 15.64 13.03
C ARG A 482 -2.86 16.70 11.93
N ASN A 483 -2.61 16.30 10.69
CA ASN A 483 -2.59 17.22 9.55
C ASN A 483 -3.94 17.93 9.35
N LYS A 484 -5.06 17.21 9.46
CA LYS A 484 -6.40 17.81 9.43
C LYS A 484 -6.66 18.75 10.60
N ALA A 485 -6.20 18.36 11.79
CA ALA A 485 -6.33 19.18 12.99
C ALA A 485 -5.51 20.47 12.86
N ALA A 486 -4.27 20.41 12.40
CA ALA A 486 -3.43 21.58 12.16
C ALA A 486 -4.09 22.57 11.20
N HIS A 487 -4.64 22.09 10.08
CA HIS A 487 -5.43 22.91 9.16
C HIS A 487 -6.70 23.46 9.82
N GLY A 488 -7.45 22.63 10.57
CA GLY A 488 -8.67 23.02 11.24
C GLY A 488 -8.46 24.09 12.34
N ILE A 489 -7.31 24.04 13.01
CA ILE A 489 -6.91 25.08 14.01
C ILE A 489 -6.77 26.43 13.30
N LEU A 490 -5.99 26.51 12.24
CA LEU A 490 -5.81 27.76 11.48
C LEU A 490 -7.13 28.27 10.90
N GLN A 491 -7.95 27.39 10.33
CA GLN A 491 -9.27 27.78 9.84
C GLN A 491 -10.15 28.39 10.94
N SER A 492 -10.16 27.79 12.14
CA SER A 492 -10.95 28.27 13.27
C SER A 492 -10.46 29.62 13.75
N LEU A 493 -9.14 29.78 13.90
CA LEU A 493 -8.53 31.05 14.33
C LEU A 493 -8.77 32.19 13.34
N ILE A 494 -8.51 31.93 12.05
CA ILE A 494 -8.59 32.95 10.98
C ILE A 494 -10.04 33.44 10.77
N ASN A 495 -11.02 32.56 10.94
CA ASN A 495 -12.43 32.92 10.73
C ASN A 495 -13.15 33.36 12.01
N ASN A 496 -12.52 33.25 13.16
CA ASN A 496 -13.05 33.75 14.42
C ASN A 496 -12.77 35.26 14.53
N PRO A 497 -13.80 36.12 14.50
CA PRO A 497 -13.61 37.58 14.54
C PRO A 497 -13.01 38.10 15.87
N LYS A 498 -12.97 37.24 16.91
CA LYS A 498 -12.36 37.59 18.21
C LYS A 498 -10.86 37.27 18.24
N THR A 499 -10.33 36.54 17.27
CA THR A 499 -8.93 36.16 17.24
C THR A 499 -8.04 37.33 16.86
N LYS A 500 -7.03 37.62 17.69
CA LYS A 500 -5.99 38.61 17.36
C LYS A 500 -4.97 38.03 16.39
N GLY A 501 -4.40 38.89 15.55
CA GLY A 501 -3.38 38.51 14.56
C GLY A 501 -2.16 37.77 15.17
N GLU A 502 -1.69 38.27 16.32
CA GLU A 502 -0.60 37.66 17.09
C GLU A 502 -0.87 36.17 17.46
N THR A 503 -2.13 35.80 17.68
CA THR A 503 -2.52 34.42 17.97
C THR A 503 -2.34 33.54 16.73
N VAL A 504 -2.69 34.04 15.54
CA VAL A 504 -2.48 33.32 14.28
C VAL A 504 -0.98 33.15 14.02
N ASP A 505 -0.18 34.20 14.26
CA ASP A 505 1.28 34.14 14.08
C ASP A 505 1.94 33.13 15.02
N LYS A 506 1.55 33.09 16.31
CA LYS A 506 2.04 32.08 17.28
C LYS A 506 1.70 30.64 16.84
N TRP A 507 0.48 30.43 16.35
CA TRP A 507 0.10 29.10 15.86
C TRP A 507 0.80 28.72 14.56
N ARG A 508 1.05 29.66 13.65
CA ARG A 508 1.90 29.44 12.48
C ARG A 508 3.28 28.93 12.90
N GLU A 509 3.96 29.67 13.81
CA GLU A 509 5.28 29.32 14.29
C GLU A 509 5.31 27.93 14.94
N LYS A 510 4.34 27.65 15.83
CA LYS A 510 4.20 26.35 16.46
C LYS A 510 4.02 25.22 15.43
N LEU A 511 3.07 25.34 14.51
CA LEU A 511 2.79 24.30 13.53
C LEU A 511 3.96 24.04 12.59
N LEU A 512 4.66 25.08 12.14
CA LEU A 512 5.82 24.93 11.27
C LEU A 512 7.02 24.34 12.01
N ALA A 513 7.25 24.72 13.27
CA ALA A 513 8.29 24.12 14.10
C ALA A 513 8.04 22.62 14.40
N GLU A 514 6.78 22.22 14.52
CA GLU A 514 6.35 20.84 14.70
C GLU A 514 6.29 20.03 13.38
N GLY A 515 6.66 20.63 12.24
CA GLY A 515 6.79 19.94 10.95
C GLY A 515 5.51 19.86 10.12
N TYR A 516 4.46 20.65 10.43
CA TYR A 516 3.23 20.67 9.63
C TYR A 516 3.38 21.52 8.35
N HIS A 517 4.36 21.18 7.52
CA HIS A 517 4.60 21.80 6.22
C HIS A 517 3.62 21.26 5.17
N LEU A 518 2.35 21.69 5.25
CA LEU A 518 1.25 21.19 4.43
C LEU A 518 0.76 22.25 3.45
N TYR A 519 0.35 21.80 2.26
CA TYR A 519 -0.23 22.70 1.26
C TYR A 519 -1.41 23.51 1.83
N GLU A 520 -2.32 22.85 2.54
CA GLU A 520 -3.53 23.44 3.13
C GLU A 520 -3.20 24.44 4.25
N VAL A 521 -2.16 24.19 5.03
CA VAL A 521 -1.67 25.12 6.06
C VAL A 521 -1.17 26.40 5.41
N TYR A 522 -0.33 26.29 4.40
CA TYR A 522 0.18 27.45 3.67
C TYR A 522 -0.91 28.18 2.91
N GLU A 523 -1.91 27.48 2.37
CA GLU A 523 -3.06 28.09 1.69
C GLU A 523 -3.88 28.97 2.63
N CYS A 524 -4.18 28.48 3.84
CA CYS A 524 -4.87 29.27 4.87
C CYS A 524 -4.08 30.49 5.29
N LEU A 525 -2.79 30.35 5.55
CA LEU A 525 -1.92 31.44 5.95
C LEU A 525 -1.76 32.49 4.83
N TYR A 526 -1.58 32.05 3.59
CA TYR A 526 -1.54 32.94 2.43
C TYR A 526 -2.82 33.79 2.33
N ALA A 527 -3.98 33.13 2.41
CA ALA A 527 -5.27 33.83 2.30
C ALA A 527 -5.44 34.84 3.45
N TYR A 528 -5.06 34.45 4.66
CA TYR A 528 -5.12 35.36 5.83
C TYR A 528 -4.22 36.58 5.68
N TYR A 529 -2.92 36.40 5.40
CA TYR A 529 -1.97 37.49 5.28
C TYR A 529 -2.29 38.40 4.09
N SER A 530 -2.75 37.82 2.98
CA SER A 530 -3.22 38.61 1.83
C SER A 530 -4.42 39.50 2.17
N SER A 531 -5.39 38.95 2.94
CA SER A 531 -6.56 39.76 3.39
C SER A 531 -6.18 40.83 4.41
N ALA A 532 -5.19 40.57 5.24
CA ALA A 532 -4.63 41.51 6.23
C ALA A 532 -3.66 42.50 5.61
N LYS A 533 -3.45 42.50 4.27
CA LYS A 533 -2.48 43.34 3.55
C LYS A 533 -1.02 43.18 4.02
N ARG A 534 -0.70 42.00 4.56
CA ARG A 534 0.65 41.58 4.94
C ARG A 534 1.28 40.81 3.77
N ASP A 535 1.56 41.53 2.69
CA ASP A 535 1.93 40.91 1.39
C ASP A 535 3.25 40.14 1.45
N ASP A 536 4.22 40.56 2.29
CA ASP A 536 5.50 39.87 2.50
C ASP A 536 5.28 38.52 3.15
N ASP A 537 4.46 38.45 4.20
CA ASP A 537 4.11 37.17 4.85
C ASP A 537 3.31 36.26 3.88
N ALA A 538 2.38 36.86 3.11
CA ALA A 538 1.60 36.11 2.13
C ALA A 538 2.50 35.47 1.06
N VAL A 539 3.44 36.21 0.48
CA VAL A 539 4.34 35.63 -0.54
C VAL A 539 5.31 34.61 0.05
N ALA A 540 5.75 34.81 1.29
CA ALA A 540 6.56 33.79 1.99
C ALA A 540 5.80 32.46 2.08
N MET A 541 4.51 32.48 2.43
CA MET A 541 3.67 31.25 2.44
C MET A 541 3.49 30.67 1.04
N ALA A 542 3.31 31.49 0.01
CA ALA A 542 3.22 31.02 -1.37
C ALA A 542 4.51 30.34 -1.84
N LYS A 543 5.68 30.87 -1.48
CA LYS A 543 7.00 30.27 -1.79
C LYS A 543 7.16 28.90 -1.12
N MET A 544 6.76 28.79 0.14
CA MET A 544 6.77 27.50 0.87
C MET A 544 5.72 26.51 0.34
N GLN A 545 4.61 26.99 -0.18
CA GLN A 545 3.53 26.18 -0.74
C GLN A 545 3.89 25.59 -2.12
N LEU A 546 4.71 26.26 -2.90
CA LEU A 546 4.98 25.89 -4.29
C LEU A 546 5.53 24.46 -4.48
N PRO A 547 6.50 23.97 -3.68
CA PRO A 547 6.99 22.60 -3.80
C PRO A 547 5.93 21.53 -3.49
N LEU A 548 4.89 21.88 -2.75
CA LEU A 548 3.81 20.98 -2.33
C LEU A 548 2.59 21.04 -3.26
N ALA A 549 2.61 21.96 -4.24
CA ALA A 549 1.48 22.16 -5.13
C ALA A 549 1.29 21.01 -6.11
N THR A 550 0.05 20.56 -6.24
CA THR A 550 -0.34 19.56 -7.26
C THR A 550 -0.34 20.20 -8.66
N GLN A 551 -0.42 19.36 -9.70
CA GLN A 551 -0.55 19.85 -11.08
C GLN A 551 -1.69 20.87 -11.30
N PHE A 552 -2.76 20.80 -10.48
CA PHE A 552 -3.91 21.70 -10.59
C PHE A 552 -3.69 23.06 -9.88
N ASN A 553 -2.77 23.14 -8.94
CA ASN A 553 -2.57 24.29 -8.09
C ASN A 553 -1.26 25.04 -8.37
N THR A 554 -0.30 24.41 -9.03
CA THR A 554 1.03 25.00 -9.30
C THR A 554 0.94 26.33 -10.02
N GLY A 555 0.08 26.45 -11.03
CA GLY A 555 -0.10 27.69 -11.77
C GLY A 555 -0.59 28.84 -10.88
N ARG A 556 -1.59 28.56 -10.04
CA ARG A 556 -2.15 29.54 -9.10
C ARG A 556 -1.10 30.04 -8.10
N VAL A 557 -0.31 29.13 -7.52
CA VAL A 557 0.73 29.49 -6.55
C VAL A 557 1.85 30.32 -7.22
N ARG A 558 2.30 29.93 -8.41
CA ARG A 558 3.28 30.71 -9.19
C ARG A 558 2.75 32.10 -9.53
N ASN A 559 1.48 32.23 -9.91
CA ASN A 559 0.86 33.53 -10.21
C ASN A 559 0.74 34.44 -8.97
N ARG A 560 0.61 33.87 -7.77
CA ARG A 560 0.67 34.65 -6.51
C ARG A 560 2.03 35.29 -6.32
N ILE A 561 3.10 34.50 -6.48
CA ILE A 561 4.47 34.98 -6.36
C ILE A 561 4.77 36.02 -7.49
N MET A 562 4.39 35.69 -8.70
CA MET A 562 4.52 36.60 -9.85
C MET A 562 3.91 38.00 -9.60
N ARG A 563 2.68 38.05 -9.08
CA ARG A 563 1.99 39.31 -8.76
C ARG A 563 2.69 40.10 -7.67
N TYR A 564 3.24 39.42 -6.67
CA TYR A 564 4.03 40.09 -5.64
C TYR A 564 5.31 40.70 -6.23
N GLU A 565 6.05 39.94 -7.03
CA GLU A 565 7.27 40.43 -7.69
C GLU A 565 6.98 41.60 -8.65
N LEU A 566 5.81 41.64 -9.30
CA LEU A 566 5.37 42.78 -10.10
C LEU A 566 5.09 44.05 -9.29
N LYS A 567 4.55 43.87 -8.08
CA LYS A 567 4.11 45.01 -7.24
C LYS A 567 5.23 45.58 -6.40
N TYR A 568 6.10 44.73 -5.84
CA TYR A 568 7.06 45.08 -4.81
C TYR A 568 8.50 44.64 -5.10
N GLY A 569 8.69 43.72 -6.03
CA GLY A 569 9.95 43.09 -6.31
C GLY A 569 10.52 43.40 -7.68
N ASP A 570 11.12 42.39 -8.29
CA ASP A 570 11.82 42.45 -9.56
C ASP A 570 10.92 42.03 -10.73
N LYS A 571 10.70 42.91 -11.68
CA LYS A 571 9.92 42.63 -12.90
C LYS A 571 10.52 41.46 -13.72
N ALA A 572 11.83 41.29 -13.73
CA ALA A 572 12.48 40.18 -14.41
C ALA A 572 12.11 38.83 -13.75
N LYS A 573 12.09 38.78 -12.41
CA LYS A 573 11.61 37.58 -11.66
C LYS A 573 10.13 37.32 -11.91
N ALA A 574 9.30 38.37 -11.99
CA ALA A 574 7.89 38.18 -12.33
C ALA A 574 7.72 37.52 -13.69
N ILE A 575 8.49 37.96 -14.71
CA ILE A 575 8.50 37.39 -16.05
C ILE A 575 9.01 35.92 -16.02
N GLU A 576 10.03 35.63 -15.21
CA GLU A 576 10.53 34.27 -15.03
C GLU A 576 9.44 33.33 -14.45
N TYR A 577 8.73 33.76 -13.40
CA TYR A 577 7.59 33.01 -12.86
C TYR A 577 6.48 32.82 -13.88
N ALA A 578 6.18 33.85 -14.70
CA ALA A 578 5.20 33.79 -15.78
C ALA A 578 5.60 32.71 -16.82
N ARG A 579 6.84 32.76 -17.33
CA ARG A 579 7.38 31.78 -18.28
C ARG A 579 7.34 30.36 -17.71
N GLY A 580 7.78 30.17 -16.47
CA GLY A 580 7.72 28.90 -15.79
C GLY A 580 6.29 28.39 -15.60
N THR A 581 5.30 29.26 -15.40
CA THR A 581 3.87 28.90 -15.31
C THR A 581 3.35 28.43 -16.67
N VAL A 582 3.63 29.18 -17.74
CA VAL A 582 3.21 28.83 -19.11
C VAL A 582 3.87 27.52 -19.55
N ALA A 583 5.19 27.38 -19.37
CA ALA A 583 5.91 26.14 -19.69
C ALA A 583 5.37 24.92 -18.97
N TYR A 584 4.95 25.09 -17.72
CA TYR A 584 4.37 24.02 -16.92
C TYR A 584 2.94 23.65 -17.31
N LEU A 585 2.07 24.65 -17.56
CA LEU A 585 0.64 24.44 -17.77
C LEU A 585 0.26 24.19 -19.24
N LYS A 586 0.87 24.93 -20.20
CA LYS A 586 0.49 24.84 -21.61
C LYS A 586 0.49 23.41 -22.16
N PRO A 587 1.50 22.53 -21.90
CA PRO A 587 1.46 21.15 -22.35
C PRO A 587 0.39 20.28 -21.68
N LYS A 588 -0.14 20.71 -20.53
CA LYS A 588 -1.16 19.97 -19.76
C LYS A 588 -2.60 20.33 -20.13
N ILE A 589 -2.79 21.48 -20.76
CA ILE A 589 -4.12 21.99 -21.15
C ILE A 589 -4.33 22.04 -22.65
N TYR A 590 -3.27 21.88 -23.46
CA TYR A 590 -3.33 21.88 -24.91
C TYR A 590 -2.87 20.53 -25.48
N PRO A 591 -3.56 19.93 -26.50
CA PRO A 591 -4.80 20.44 -27.14
C PRO A 591 -6.08 20.16 -26.35
N VAL A 592 -6.04 19.45 -25.23
CA VAL A 592 -7.23 19.05 -24.47
C VAL A 592 -7.08 19.42 -22.99
N VAL A 593 -8.03 20.18 -22.48
CA VAL A 593 -8.09 20.54 -21.05
C VAL A 593 -8.46 19.31 -20.22
N PRO A 594 -7.76 19.04 -19.08
CA PRO A 594 -8.10 17.94 -18.21
C PRO A 594 -9.56 17.97 -17.75
N PRO A 595 -10.24 16.79 -17.66
CA PRO A 595 -11.62 16.74 -17.21
C PRO A 595 -11.76 17.17 -15.74
N GLY A 596 -12.93 17.70 -15.37
CA GLY A 596 -13.26 18.09 -14.01
C GLY A 596 -13.22 19.60 -13.76
N VAL A 597 -13.57 19.96 -12.53
CA VAL A 597 -13.78 21.38 -12.13
C VAL A 597 -12.49 22.22 -12.12
N PHE A 598 -11.33 21.60 -12.08
CA PHE A 598 -10.03 22.28 -12.02
C PHE A 598 -9.42 22.59 -13.40
N GLY A 599 -9.90 21.93 -14.47
CA GLY A 599 -9.40 22.16 -15.82
C GLY A 599 -9.48 23.65 -16.24
N PRO A 600 -10.63 24.31 -16.11
CA PRO A 600 -10.77 25.75 -16.40
C PRO A 600 -9.88 26.64 -15.52
N ASP A 601 -9.58 26.25 -14.26
CA ASP A 601 -8.67 27.05 -13.41
C ASP A 601 -7.25 27.01 -13.94
N MET A 602 -6.79 25.86 -14.43
CA MET A 602 -5.47 25.74 -15.07
C MET A 602 -5.36 26.63 -16.31
N VAL A 603 -6.44 26.73 -17.10
CA VAL A 603 -6.48 27.64 -18.25
C VAL A 603 -6.40 29.09 -17.80
N ILE A 604 -7.20 29.49 -16.78
CA ILE A 604 -7.15 30.84 -16.22
C ILE A 604 -5.75 31.19 -15.72
N ASP A 605 -5.10 30.28 -15.02
CA ASP A 605 -3.75 30.47 -14.50
C ASP A 605 -2.71 30.61 -15.63
N CYS A 606 -2.85 29.82 -16.71
CA CYS A 606 -2.00 29.91 -17.89
C CYS A 606 -2.17 31.24 -18.61
N VAL A 607 -3.42 31.65 -18.89
CA VAL A 607 -3.76 32.93 -19.55
C VAL A 607 -3.27 34.09 -18.71
N THR A 608 -3.43 34.04 -17.38
CA THR A 608 -2.92 35.08 -16.47
C THR A 608 -1.41 35.29 -16.60
N ALA A 609 -0.66 34.19 -16.71
CA ALA A 609 0.79 34.22 -16.87
C ALA A 609 1.17 34.71 -18.30
N MET A 610 0.49 34.20 -19.34
CA MET A 610 0.70 34.63 -20.74
C MET A 610 0.52 36.11 -20.94
N ALA A 611 -0.48 36.70 -20.27
CA ALA A 611 -0.77 38.14 -20.38
C ALA A 611 0.40 39.04 -19.94
N LEU A 612 1.31 38.54 -19.11
CA LEU A 612 2.49 39.29 -18.67
C LEU A 612 3.67 39.17 -19.62
N LEU A 613 3.71 38.15 -20.47
CA LEU A 613 4.86 37.87 -21.33
C LEU A 613 4.88 38.77 -22.57
N PRO A 614 5.99 39.49 -22.82
CA PRO A 614 6.08 40.41 -23.96
C PRO A 614 5.96 39.66 -25.32
N GLU A 615 6.39 38.41 -25.36
CA GLU A 615 6.32 37.54 -26.54
C GLU A 615 4.93 36.97 -26.85
N THR A 616 3.95 37.01 -25.94
CA THR A 616 2.61 36.46 -26.17
C THR A 616 1.83 37.32 -27.21
N THR A 617 1.26 36.63 -28.20
CA THR A 617 0.38 37.24 -29.19
C THR A 617 -1.09 37.22 -28.75
N VAL A 618 -1.93 38.06 -29.38
CA VAL A 618 -3.38 38.08 -29.14
C VAL A 618 -3.99 36.73 -29.58
N GLU A 619 -3.56 36.19 -30.72
CA GLU A 619 -4.03 34.92 -31.25
C GLU A 619 -3.73 33.77 -30.31
N GLU A 620 -2.50 33.70 -29.74
CA GLU A 620 -2.11 32.65 -28.82
C GLU A 620 -2.93 32.69 -27.52
N ILE A 621 -3.18 33.85 -26.95
CA ILE A 621 -3.94 33.97 -25.70
C ILE A 621 -5.41 33.59 -25.90
N GLU A 622 -6.01 34.04 -27.05
CA GLU A 622 -7.35 33.62 -27.44
C GLU A 622 -7.50 32.15 -27.61
N LYS A 623 -6.59 31.51 -28.33
CA LYS A 623 -6.58 30.06 -28.56
C LYS A 623 -6.55 29.27 -27.25
N ILE A 624 -5.73 29.67 -26.30
CA ILE A 624 -5.67 29.00 -24.99
C ILE A 624 -6.95 29.28 -24.17
N ALA A 625 -7.44 30.51 -24.17
CA ALA A 625 -8.65 30.90 -23.46
C ALA A 625 -9.89 30.18 -23.96
N GLU A 626 -10.00 29.95 -25.26
CA GLU A 626 -11.11 29.22 -25.88
C GLU A 626 -11.24 27.79 -25.36
N LEU A 627 -10.13 27.12 -25.08
CA LEU A 627 -10.15 25.78 -24.47
C LEU A 627 -10.87 25.77 -23.12
N GLY A 628 -10.66 26.80 -22.31
CA GLY A 628 -11.35 26.98 -21.02
C GLY A 628 -12.81 27.37 -21.17
N LEU A 629 -13.10 28.27 -22.12
CA LEU A 629 -14.48 28.74 -22.41
C LEU A 629 -15.35 27.57 -22.92
N ASN A 630 -14.80 26.68 -23.72
CA ASN A 630 -15.50 25.53 -24.29
C ASN A 630 -15.50 24.31 -23.35
N HIS A 631 -14.85 24.39 -22.21
CA HIS A 631 -14.81 23.26 -21.27
C HIS A 631 -16.19 22.96 -20.67
N LYS A 632 -16.58 21.68 -20.68
CA LYS A 632 -17.90 21.20 -20.28
C LYS A 632 -18.33 21.63 -18.88
N ILE A 633 -17.39 21.81 -17.94
CA ILE A 633 -17.63 22.21 -16.54
C ILE A 633 -16.98 23.58 -16.27
N CYS A 634 -17.17 24.55 -17.17
CA CYS A 634 -16.73 25.93 -16.92
C CYS A 634 -17.89 26.75 -16.36
N TYR A 635 -17.84 27.08 -15.06
CA TYR A 635 -18.86 27.90 -14.41
C TYR A 635 -18.85 29.35 -14.93
N ASP A 636 -19.99 30.03 -14.91
CA ASP A 636 -20.18 31.40 -15.46
C ASP A 636 -19.18 32.41 -14.92
N TYR A 637 -18.87 32.38 -13.63
CA TYR A 637 -17.88 33.27 -13.05
C TYR A 637 -16.46 33.07 -13.62
N LYS A 638 -16.09 31.81 -13.94
CA LYS A 638 -14.81 31.47 -14.58
C LYS A 638 -14.80 31.94 -16.05
N ARG A 639 -15.92 31.75 -16.76
CA ARG A 639 -16.09 32.28 -18.13
C ARG A 639 -15.93 33.82 -18.17
N LYS A 640 -16.61 34.54 -17.27
CA LYS A 640 -16.48 35.99 -17.13
C LYS A 640 -15.04 36.40 -16.85
N LYS A 641 -14.37 35.72 -15.92
CA LYS A 641 -12.97 36.01 -15.57
C LYS A 641 -12.04 35.81 -16.75
N LEU A 642 -12.20 34.69 -17.49
CA LEU A 642 -11.36 34.36 -18.64
C LEU A 642 -11.54 35.37 -19.78
N LYS A 643 -12.80 35.72 -20.12
CA LYS A 643 -13.09 36.73 -21.11
C LYS A 643 -12.46 38.06 -20.74
N LYS A 644 -12.63 38.51 -19.49
CA LYS A 644 -12.03 39.77 -19.02
C LYS A 644 -10.50 39.78 -19.18
N LEU A 645 -9.83 38.71 -18.83
CA LEU A 645 -8.35 38.58 -18.99
C LEU A 645 -7.93 38.79 -20.45
N VAL A 646 -8.67 38.21 -21.39
CA VAL A 646 -8.39 38.33 -22.83
C VAL A 646 -8.66 39.78 -23.31
N ASP A 647 -9.79 40.37 -22.90
CA ASP A 647 -10.17 41.71 -23.27
C ASP A 647 -9.18 42.76 -22.73
N ASP A 648 -8.79 42.65 -21.46
CA ASP A 648 -7.79 43.52 -20.82
C ASP A 648 -6.44 43.43 -21.58
N PHE A 649 -6.01 42.20 -21.96
CA PHE A 649 -4.78 42.00 -22.72
C PHE A 649 -4.84 42.64 -24.13
N LYS A 650 -5.97 42.50 -24.84
CA LYS A 650 -6.18 43.13 -26.15
C LYS A 650 -6.10 44.63 -26.06
N ALA A 651 -6.76 45.22 -25.06
CA ALA A 651 -6.75 46.66 -24.84
C ALA A 651 -5.32 47.18 -24.56
N GLU A 652 -4.56 46.46 -23.70
CA GLU A 652 -3.16 46.83 -23.42
C GLU A 652 -2.26 46.75 -24.66
N ARG A 653 -2.43 45.71 -25.51
CA ARG A 653 -1.66 45.57 -26.73
C ARG A 653 -2.03 46.59 -27.81
N ALA A 654 -3.28 47.02 -27.87
CA ALA A 654 -3.72 48.08 -28.77
C ALA A 654 -3.11 49.44 -28.41
N LEU A 655 -2.95 49.75 -27.11
CA LEU A 655 -2.31 50.97 -26.62
C LEU A 655 -0.80 51.03 -26.85
N LYS A 656 -0.14 49.90 -27.08
CA LYS A 656 1.31 49.79 -27.31
C LYS A 656 1.68 49.78 -28.81
N LYS A 657 0.67 49.67 -29.70
CA LYS A 657 0.81 49.87 -31.15
C LYS A 657 0.57 51.34 -31.49
#